data_3f3fd187628a13bed6d3ac523b8f8bf9
#
_entry.id   3f3fd187628a13bed6d3ac523b8f8bf9
#
_cell.length_a   1.000
_cell.length_b   1.000
_cell.length_c   1.000
_cell.angle_alpha   90.00
_cell.angle_beta   90.00
_cell.angle_gamma   90.00
#
_symmetry.space_group_name_H-M   'P 1'
#
loop_
_entity.id
_entity.type
_entity.pdbx_description
1 polymer ?
#
loop_
_entity_poly.entity_id
_entity_poly.type
_entity_poly.pdbx_seq_one_letter_code
_entity_poly.pdbx_strand_id
1 'polypeptide(L)'
;MYPPSRKDFISLTLSDPHGPSYNNGKHRRQSCWRKWKQLSRLQRSLVLFLLALLLIFGLLTYPSVTQQWRGWSDREDLLELNDRDVTDLPRGVKSILDDAAGKAPPPAAGPHVRPAVEPDAAAGAVVEPKGPNVPILPKPPIKKKNSPNKRGPPSLQKDGNTSDTVRAEKQVQEVVQEEVAGEEEDKDKKIVSWRGAMIEADQATEPPPSAIVGDAAPPPGPANPADTVPPEVPTGTVDRLEAVCDAFRHAWKGYKDYAWGHDELRPISRSFGEWFGLGLTLIDSLDTMWILGLKEEFAEARDWVEKELSFDKNVDVNLFETTIRVLGGLLSTFHLTGDRLFLEKAKDLGSRLMPAFKTPSKIPFSDVNIGKGTAHPPRWTSDSTLAEVTSIQLEFRELSRLTQDPQYQEVVNEVMKLVHKLPGKQDGLVPMFINTNTGQFTHKGVFTLGARADSYYEYLLKQWIQGGKTEDDLLEDYLQAVDGVRKHLVRQTGPSKLTFVGELSHSRFNPKMDHLVCFLPGTLALGAHNGLPGDHMDLAVQLMETCHQMYKQMETGLSPEIVHFNLQANDGNDVVVKPADRHNLLRPETVESLFYMYRFTKDTKYRDWGWEILQSFNNYTKVPGGGYTSINNVRDPLNPGPRDKMESFFLGETLKYFYLLFSDDPELLSLDKYVFNTEAHVLPIWPSAPK
;
A
#
# COMPACT_ATOMS: atom_id res chain seq x y z
N MET A 1 -2.69 2.14 2.65
CA MET A 1 -1.36 2.25 2.01
C MET A 1 -1.20 1.21 0.97
N TYR A 2 -0.89 1.59 -0.24
CA TYR A 2 -0.59 0.64 -1.30
C TYR A 2 0.89 0.63 -1.56
N PRO A 3 1.53 -0.54 -1.68
CA PRO A 3 2.64 -0.64 -2.60
C PRO A 3 2.00 -0.55 -3.99
N PRO A 4 2.56 0.22 -4.90
CA PRO A 4 2.13 0.15 -6.28
C PRO A 4 2.29 -1.29 -6.75
N SER A 5 1.27 -1.81 -7.43
CA SER A 5 1.41 -3.05 -8.17
C SER A 5 2.70 -2.97 -8.99
N ARG A 6 3.36 -4.07 -9.29
CA ARG A 6 4.65 -4.13 -10.03
C ARG A 6 4.71 -3.29 -11.33
N LYS A 7 3.65 -2.57 -11.68
CA LYS A 7 3.52 -1.70 -12.86
C LYS A 7 3.31 -0.21 -12.54
N ASP A 8 3.09 0.18 -11.30
CA ASP A 8 2.57 1.52 -10.95
C ASP A 8 3.59 2.47 -10.31
N PHE A 9 4.89 2.13 -10.38
CA PHE A 9 5.92 3.07 -9.91
C PHE A 9 6.10 4.23 -10.89
N ILE A 10 5.53 5.36 -10.53
CA ILE A 10 5.85 6.63 -11.17
C ILE A 10 7.24 7.01 -10.70
N SER A 11 8.23 6.92 -11.59
CA SER A 11 9.44 7.68 -11.40
C SER A 11 9.05 9.15 -11.54
N LEU A 12 9.07 9.90 -10.44
CA LEU A 12 9.10 11.36 -10.50
C LEU A 12 10.42 11.77 -11.14
N THR A 13 10.51 11.71 -12.46
CA THR A 13 11.50 12.45 -13.21
C THR A 13 11.00 13.88 -13.32
N LEU A 14 11.44 14.71 -12.38
CA LEU A 14 11.43 16.16 -12.54
C LEU A 14 12.29 16.49 -13.75
N SER A 15 11.69 16.74 -14.89
CA SER A 15 12.32 17.38 -16.02
C SER A 15 12.34 18.88 -15.75
N ASP A 16 13.48 19.37 -15.33
CA ASP A 16 13.77 20.80 -15.17
C ASP A 16 14.16 21.38 -16.53
N PRO A 17 13.45 22.38 -17.09
CA PRO A 17 13.79 22.92 -18.41
C PRO A 17 14.89 23.97 -18.43
N HIS A 18 15.33 24.55 -17.33
CA HIS A 18 16.36 25.64 -17.39
C HIS A 18 17.25 25.68 -16.14
N GLY A 19 18.51 25.22 -16.31
CA GLY A 19 19.61 25.48 -15.40
C GLY A 19 20.95 25.51 -16.16
N PRO A 20 21.92 26.36 -15.76
CA PRO A 20 23.15 26.59 -16.54
C PRO A 20 24.07 25.37 -16.51
N SER A 21 24.61 25.09 -17.69
CA SER A 21 25.58 24.06 -18.02
C SER A 21 26.85 24.15 -17.14
N TYR A 22 27.06 23.10 -16.31
CA TYR A 22 28.37 22.75 -15.77
C TYR A 22 28.84 21.44 -16.38
N ASN A 23 29.92 21.50 -17.14
CA ASN A 23 30.53 20.40 -17.86
C ASN A 23 31.23 19.45 -16.86
N ASN A 24 30.70 18.26 -16.65
CA ASN A 24 31.44 17.17 -16.03
C ASN A 24 31.11 15.88 -16.77
N GLY A 25 32.13 15.30 -17.38
CA GLY A 25 32.05 14.15 -18.27
C GLY A 25 31.45 12.91 -17.59
N LYS A 26 30.19 12.63 -17.89
CA LYS A 26 29.57 11.29 -17.76
C LYS A 26 28.79 11.03 -19.06
N HIS A 27 29.07 9.89 -19.67
CA HIS A 27 28.49 9.40 -20.92
C HIS A 27 26.95 9.53 -20.93
N ARG A 28 26.45 10.58 -21.59
CA ARG A 28 25.05 10.69 -22.02
C ARG A 28 24.79 9.58 -23.05
N ARG A 29 23.88 8.65 -22.77
CA ARG A 29 23.35 7.73 -23.78
C ARG A 29 22.77 8.55 -24.92
N GLN A 30 23.46 8.55 -26.04
CA GLN A 30 23.01 9.23 -27.26
C GLN A 30 21.75 8.50 -27.79
N SER A 31 20.72 9.25 -28.17
CA SER A 31 19.52 8.72 -28.78
C SER A 31 19.86 7.88 -30.01
N CYS A 32 19.19 6.73 -30.22
CA CYS A 32 19.40 5.84 -31.37
C CYS A 32 19.36 6.59 -32.72
N TRP A 33 18.55 7.63 -32.82
CA TRP A 33 18.41 8.44 -34.04
C TRP A 33 19.66 9.32 -34.33
N ARG A 34 20.36 9.84 -33.31
CA ARG A 34 21.65 10.55 -33.47
C ARG A 34 22.74 9.58 -33.87
N LYS A 35 22.78 8.37 -33.32
CA LYS A 35 23.73 7.34 -33.78
C LYS A 35 23.44 6.90 -35.20
N TRP A 36 22.17 6.76 -35.61
CA TRP A 36 21.80 6.49 -36.99
C TRP A 36 22.30 7.54 -37.99
N LYS A 37 22.18 8.81 -37.65
CA LYS A 37 22.71 9.93 -38.52
C LYS A 37 24.23 9.95 -38.65
N GLN A 38 24.96 9.37 -37.71
CA GLN A 38 26.42 9.31 -37.71
C GLN A 38 26.97 8.14 -38.56
N LEU A 39 26.14 7.17 -38.90
CA LEU A 39 26.54 6.04 -39.75
C LEU A 39 26.73 6.49 -41.20
N SER A 40 27.75 5.94 -41.88
CA SER A 40 27.93 6.10 -43.31
C SER A 40 26.77 5.50 -44.10
N ARG A 41 26.62 5.91 -45.37
CA ARG A 41 25.56 5.35 -46.24
C ARG A 41 25.65 3.83 -46.33
N LEU A 42 26.86 3.27 -46.45
CA LEU A 42 27.12 1.84 -46.50
C LEU A 42 26.71 1.12 -45.21
N GLN A 43 27.00 1.68 -44.04
CA GLN A 43 26.61 1.12 -42.75
C GLN A 43 25.11 1.16 -42.55
N ARG A 44 24.41 2.20 -42.97
CA ARG A 44 22.92 2.23 -42.92
C ARG A 44 22.30 1.18 -43.83
N SER A 45 22.85 1.00 -45.07
CA SER A 45 22.38 -0.05 -45.96
C SER A 45 22.60 -1.45 -45.37
N LEU A 46 23.75 -1.68 -44.71
CA LEU A 46 24.02 -2.95 -44.06
C LEU A 46 23.05 -3.24 -42.89
N VAL A 47 22.77 -2.24 -42.07
CA VAL A 47 21.79 -2.40 -40.95
C VAL A 47 20.40 -2.66 -41.50
N LEU A 48 19.95 -1.97 -42.53
CA LEU A 48 18.65 -2.20 -43.17
C LEU A 48 18.57 -3.60 -43.79
N PHE A 49 19.66 -4.06 -44.44
CA PHE A 49 19.76 -5.40 -45.03
C PHE A 49 19.66 -6.49 -43.94
N LEU A 50 20.36 -6.33 -42.82
CA LEU A 50 20.28 -7.26 -41.67
C LEU A 50 18.88 -7.28 -41.03
N LEU A 51 18.23 -6.13 -40.92
CA LEU A 51 16.84 -6.06 -40.42
C LEU A 51 15.86 -6.73 -41.38
N ALA A 52 16.04 -6.58 -42.70
CA ALA A 52 15.24 -7.27 -43.71
C ALA A 52 15.45 -8.78 -43.64
N LEU A 53 16.69 -9.26 -43.45
CA LEU A 53 16.99 -10.68 -43.27
C LEU A 53 16.33 -11.25 -42.01
N LEU A 54 16.35 -10.53 -40.91
CA LEU A 54 15.69 -10.93 -39.65
C LEU A 54 14.16 -11.00 -39.83
N LEU A 55 13.59 -10.07 -40.61
CA LEU A 55 12.15 -10.04 -40.88
C LEU A 55 11.75 -11.22 -41.79
N ILE A 56 12.56 -11.53 -42.80
CA ILE A 56 12.35 -12.71 -43.69
C ILE A 56 12.49 -14.00 -42.85
N PHE A 57 13.51 -14.09 -42.00
CA PHE A 57 13.70 -15.24 -41.11
C PHE A 57 12.52 -15.42 -40.15
N GLY A 58 12.04 -14.31 -39.55
CA GLY A 58 10.85 -14.30 -38.69
C GLY A 58 9.59 -14.78 -39.45
N LEU A 59 9.39 -14.32 -40.69
CA LEU A 59 8.26 -14.76 -41.52
C LEU A 59 8.34 -16.20 -41.93
N LEU A 60 9.55 -16.73 -42.17
CA LEU A 60 9.75 -18.15 -42.55
C LEU A 60 9.62 -19.09 -41.35
N THR A 61 9.97 -18.64 -40.13
CA THR A 61 9.89 -19.45 -38.92
C THR A 61 8.54 -19.33 -38.19
N TYR A 62 7.78 -18.27 -38.45
CA TYR A 62 6.48 -18.02 -37.83
C TYR A 62 5.47 -19.18 -38.00
N PRO A 63 5.30 -19.82 -39.16
CA PRO A 63 4.41 -20.98 -39.30
C PRO A 63 4.85 -22.17 -38.45
N SER A 64 6.17 -22.42 -38.34
CA SER A 64 6.71 -23.55 -37.58
C SER A 64 6.53 -23.34 -36.06
N VAL A 65 6.70 -22.11 -35.58
CA VAL A 65 6.53 -21.76 -34.16
C VAL A 65 5.05 -21.83 -33.77
N THR A 66 4.15 -21.34 -34.62
CA THR A 66 2.71 -21.40 -34.33
C THR A 66 2.15 -22.84 -34.38
N GLN A 67 2.70 -23.72 -35.19
CA GLN A 67 2.36 -25.15 -35.16
C GLN A 67 2.88 -25.83 -33.88
N GLN A 68 4.06 -25.47 -33.42
CA GLN A 68 4.63 -25.99 -32.19
C GLN A 68 3.87 -25.48 -30.93
N TRP A 69 3.41 -24.23 -30.95
CA TRP A 69 2.55 -23.68 -29.88
C TRP A 69 1.14 -24.28 -29.86
N ARG A 70 0.54 -24.51 -31.00
CA ARG A 70 -0.75 -25.25 -31.08
C ARG A 70 -0.64 -26.65 -30.53
N GLY A 71 0.43 -27.37 -30.84
CA GLY A 71 0.70 -28.69 -30.29
C GLY A 71 0.98 -28.71 -28.76
N TRP A 72 1.34 -27.58 -28.16
CA TRP A 72 1.47 -27.42 -26.71
C TRP A 72 0.14 -27.05 -26.04
N SER A 73 -0.65 -26.18 -26.63
CA SER A 73 -2.00 -25.84 -26.17
C SER A 73 -2.90 -27.09 -26.17
N ASP A 74 -2.87 -27.86 -27.25
CA ASP A 74 -3.65 -29.11 -27.35
C ASP A 74 -3.19 -30.18 -26.33
N ARG A 75 -1.99 -30.04 -25.78
CA ARG A 75 -1.44 -30.96 -24.77
C ARG A 75 -1.80 -30.55 -23.34
N GLU A 76 -1.94 -29.25 -23.05
CA GLU A 76 -2.46 -28.74 -21.80
C GLU A 76 -3.96 -29.00 -21.66
N ASP A 77 -4.73 -28.78 -22.71
CA ASP A 77 -6.17 -29.09 -22.75
C ASP A 77 -6.45 -30.61 -22.56
N LEU A 78 -5.53 -31.51 -22.98
CA LEU A 78 -5.63 -32.94 -22.73
C LEU A 78 -5.29 -33.36 -21.30
N LEU A 79 -4.54 -32.56 -20.55
CA LEU A 79 -4.23 -32.82 -19.14
C LEU A 79 -5.35 -32.36 -18.21
N GLU A 80 -6.07 -31.28 -18.58
CA GLU A 80 -7.22 -30.80 -17.80
C GLU A 80 -8.49 -31.67 -17.99
N LEU A 81 -8.58 -32.44 -19.07
CA LEU A 81 -9.72 -33.33 -19.36
C LEU A 81 -9.70 -34.67 -18.60
N ASN A 82 -8.63 -34.97 -17.87
CA ASN A 82 -8.48 -36.26 -17.18
C ASN A 82 -9.25 -36.37 -15.84
N ASP A 83 -9.95 -35.31 -15.42
CA ASP A 83 -10.74 -35.27 -14.19
C ASP A 83 -12.26 -35.17 -14.41
N ARG A 84 -12.74 -35.42 -15.66
CA ARG A 84 -14.18 -35.46 -15.92
C ARG A 84 -14.58 -36.79 -16.54
N ASP A 85 -15.66 -37.37 -16.03
CA ASP A 85 -16.28 -38.65 -16.37
C ASP A 85 -16.26 -38.98 -17.87
N VAL A 86 -15.73 -40.18 -18.20
CA VAL A 86 -15.40 -40.70 -19.54
C VAL A 86 -16.60 -41.23 -20.28
N THR A 87 -17.82 -40.84 -20.02
CA THR A 87 -19.01 -41.49 -20.66
C THR A 87 -19.53 -40.83 -21.93
N ASP A 88 -19.05 -39.65 -22.35
CA ASP A 88 -19.65 -38.89 -23.46
C ASP A 88 -18.68 -38.38 -24.55
N LEU A 89 -17.63 -39.11 -24.91
CA LEU A 89 -16.72 -38.71 -25.98
C LEU A 89 -17.00 -39.42 -27.32
N PRO A 90 -16.93 -38.70 -28.46
CA PRO A 90 -17.15 -39.30 -29.79
C PRO A 90 -16.09 -40.32 -30.15
N ARG A 91 -16.49 -41.36 -30.88
CA ARG A 91 -15.70 -42.56 -31.28
C ARG A 91 -14.33 -42.31 -31.92
N GLY A 92 -14.00 -41.09 -32.35
CA GLY A 92 -12.72 -40.77 -33.00
C GLY A 92 -11.52 -40.54 -32.04
N VAL A 93 -11.77 -40.30 -30.76
CA VAL A 93 -10.71 -39.98 -29.79
C VAL A 93 -10.21 -41.22 -29.05
N LYS A 94 -10.99 -42.30 -29.04
CA LYS A 94 -10.64 -43.56 -28.36
C LYS A 94 -9.44 -44.28 -28.98
N SER A 95 -9.19 -44.13 -30.25
CA SER A 95 -8.08 -44.84 -30.93
C SER A 95 -6.70 -44.24 -30.67
N ILE A 96 -6.67 -42.98 -30.23
CA ILE A 96 -5.40 -42.27 -29.93
C ILE A 96 -4.93 -42.54 -28.49
N LEU A 97 -5.89 -42.86 -27.58
CA LEU A 97 -5.59 -43.15 -26.18
C LEU A 97 -5.12 -44.60 -25.95
N ASP A 98 -5.59 -45.53 -26.77
CA ASP A 98 -5.20 -46.95 -26.66
C ASP A 98 -3.77 -47.22 -27.15
N ASP A 99 -3.23 -46.41 -28.06
CA ASP A 99 -1.84 -46.52 -28.54
C ASP A 99 -0.80 -45.89 -27.57
N ALA A 100 -1.23 -45.04 -26.66
CA ALA A 100 -0.33 -44.44 -25.67
C ALA A 100 -0.19 -45.26 -24.36
N ALA A 101 -1.09 -46.20 -24.10
CA ALA A 101 -1.11 -47.02 -22.86
C ALA A 101 -0.27 -48.30 -22.94
N GLY A 102 0.37 -48.59 -24.04
CA GLY A 102 1.02 -49.86 -24.31
C GLY A 102 2.54 -49.86 -24.30
N LYS A 103 3.24 -49.42 -23.25
CA LYS A 103 4.63 -49.88 -22.95
C LYS A 103 5.15 -49.26 -21.65
N ALA A 104 4.93 -49.93 -20.53
CA ALA A 104 5.76 -49.81 -19.35
C ALA A 104 6.25 -51.18 -18.90
N PRO A 105 7.52 -51.38 -18.53
CA PRO A 105 8.04 -52.67 -18.12
C PRO A 105 7.65 -53.00 -16.68
N PRO A 106 7.62 -54.28 -16.26
CA PRO A 106 7.10 -54.75 -14.99
C PRO A 106 8.01 -54.41 -13.81
N PRO A 107 7.49 -54.19 -12.60
CA PRO A 107 8.28 -53.92 -11.41
C PRO A 107 8.82 -55.24 -10.80
N ALA A 108 10.04 -55.20 -10.30
CA ALA A 108 10.69 -56.26 -9.57
C ALA A 108 10.12 -56.49 -8.19
N ALA A 109 10.02 -57.76 -7.79
CA ALA A 109 9.50 -58.22 -6.52
C ALA A 109 10.40 -57.84 -5.30
N GLY A 110 9.79 -57.29 -4.24
CA GLY A 110 10.42 -57.12 -2.95
C GLY A 110 9.91 -58.15 -1.92
N PRO A 111 10.65 -58.48 -0.87
CA PRO A 111 10.30 -59.55 0.03
C PRO A 111 9.43 -59.10 1.23
N HIS A 112 8.60 -60.03 1.66
CA HIS A 112 7.68 -59.99 2.81
C HIS A 112 8.40 -59.79 4.16
N VAL A 113 7.78 -59.00 5.06
CA VAL A 113 7.97 -59.12 6.50
C VAL A 113 6.60 -59.02 7.18
N ARG A 114 6.34 -59.98 8.04
CA ARG A 114 5.14 -60.06 8.94
C ARG A 114 5.53 -59.70 10.37
N PRO A 115 4.54 -59.55 11.27
CA PRO A 115 4.50 -58.51 12.31
C PRO A 115 4.70 -59.01 13.75
N ALA A 116 4.81 -58.02 14.64
CA ALA A 116 4.37 -57.96 16.01
C ALA A 116 5.10 -58.72 17.14
N VAL A 117 5.22 -58.06 18.21
CA VAL A 117 4.65 -58.40 19.52
C VAL A 117 5.30 -57.49 20.58
N GLU A 118 4.50 -56.70 21.29
CA GLU A 118 4.85 -56.18 22.63
C GLU A 118 4.92 -57.34 23.64
N PRO A 119 5.54 -57.27 24.83
CA PRO A 119 5.17 -56.36 25.90
C PRO A 119 6.25 -55.98 26.97
N ASP A 120 5.79 -55.06 27.83
CA ASP A 120 6.05 -54.88 29.26
C ASP A 120 7.37 -54.35 29.85
N ALA A 121 7.10 -53.29 30.56
CA ALA A 121 7.59 -52.68 31.79
C ALA A 121 8.76 -53.29 32.57
N ALA A 122 9.70 -52.46 33.01
CA ALA A 122 10.04 -52.21 34.40
C ALA A 122 11.25 -51.28 34.62
N ALA A 123 11.21 -50.53 35.66
CA ALA A 123 12.03 -49.51 36.26
C ALA A 123 13.54 -49.80 36.43
N GLY A 124 14.36 -48.75 36.51
CA GLY A 124 15.65 -48.82 37.20
C GLY A 124 16.69 -47.74 36.83
N ALA A 125 16.74 -46.69 37.65
CA ALA A 125 17.93 -45.99 38.20
C ALA A 125 19.18 -45.65 37.34
N VAL A 126 19.45 -44.33 37.24
CA VAL A 126 20.71 -43.60 37.51
C VAL A 126 22.03 -44.30 37.27
N VAL A 127 22.86 -43.69 36.42
CA VAL A 127 24.33 -43.37 36.62
C VAL A 127 24.83 -42.53 35.47
N GLU A 128 25.44 -41.35 35.78
CA GLU A 128 26.35 -40.62 34.89
C GLU A 128 27.66 -41.39 34.69
N PRO A 129 28.36 -41.18 33.58
CA PRO A 129 29.76 -40.84 33.70
C PRO A 129 30.30 -39.79 32.72
N LYS A 130 31.33 -39.15 33.22
CA LYS A 130 32.24 -38.12 32.71
C LYS A 130 32.84 -38.45 31.33
N GLY A 131 33.07 -37.36 30.54
CA GLY A 131 33.74 -37.39 29.28
C GLY A 131 35.28 -37.63 29.33
N PRO A 132 35.91 -37.69 28.18
CA PRO A 132 37.30 -37.34 28.10
C PRO A 132 37.66 -36.25 27.06
N ASN A 133 38.73 -35.54 27.41
CA ASN A 133 39.42 -34.46 26.74
C ASN A 133 39.76 -34.70 25.26
N VAL A 134 39.69 -33.64 24.46
CA VAL A 134 40.30 -33.58 23.12
C VAL A 134 41.37 -32.47 23.10
N PRO A 135 42.55 -32.71 22.52
CA PRO A 135 43.67 -31.77 22.61
C PRO A 135 43.61 -30.67 21.53
N ILE A 136 44.13 -29.52 21.92
CA ILE A 136 44.31 -28.29 21.11
C ILE A 136 45.51 -28.47 20.18
N LEU A 137 45.34 -28.17 18.88
CA LEU A 137 46.41 -28.03 17.89
C LEU A 137 46.64 -26.56 17.52
N PRO A 138 47.89 -26.13 17.26
CA PRO A 138 48.28 -24.73 17.20
C PRO A 138 48.11 -24.08 15.81
N LYS A 139 47.92 -22.76 15.81
CA LYS A 139 47.84 -21.87 14.63
C LYS A 139 49.22 -21.71 13.96
N PRO A 140 49.29 -21.62 12.61
CA PRO A 140 50.52 -21.23 11.91
C PRO A 140 50.67 -19.71 11.79
N PRO A 141 51.90 -19.18 11.56
CA PRO A 141 52.21 -17.77 11.76
C PRO A 141 51.98 -16.88 10.56
N ILE A 142 51.71 -15.60 10.88
CA ILE A 142 51.48 -14.47 9.97
C ILE A 142 52.80 -14.05 9.31
N LYS A 143 52.85 -14.00 7.97
CA LYS A 143 53.93 -13.34 7.22
C LYS A 143 53.51 -11.90 6.85
N LYS A 144 54.26 -10.93 7.40
CA LYS A 144 54.29 -9.54 6.97
C LYS A 144 54.94 -9.42 5.57
N LYS A 145 54.36 -8.62 4.69
CA LYS A 145 55.06 -8.05 3.53
C LYS A 145 54.80 -6.56 3.40
N ASN A 146 55.88 -5.84 3.19
CA ASN A 146 56.19 -4.44 3.21
C ASN A 146 55.46 -3.61 2.16
N SER A 147 55.22 -2.33 2.55
CA SER A 147 54.97 -1.17 1.66
C SER A 147 56.21 -0.79 0.83
N PRO A 148 56.01 -0.05 -0.26
CA PRO A 148 56.67 1.25 -0.30
C PRO A 148 55.88 2.42 -0.90
N ASN A 149 56.02 3.56 -0.23
CA ASN A 149 56.25 4.95 -0.67
C ASN A 149 55.28 5.68 -1.66
N LYS A 150 54.60 6.60 -1.08
CA LYS A 150 54.63 8.11 -1.26
C LYS A 150 54.85 8.67 -2.66
N ARG A 151 53.87 9.52 -3.08
CA ARG A 151 54.12 10.88 -3.57
C ARG A 151 52.78 11.68 -3.55
N GLY A 152 52.78 12.79 -2.78
CA GLY A 152 51.72 13.80 -2.82
C GLY A 152 52.05 14.94 -3.79
N PRO A 153 51.08 15.72 -4.27
CA PRO A 153 51.30 16.95 -4.97
C PRO A 153 51.18 18.18 -4.08
N PRO A 154 51.76 19.36 -4.51
CA PRO A 154 52.10 20.48 -3.68
C PRO A 154 50.96 21.49 -3.47
N SER A 155 51.03 22.17 -2.32
CA SER A 155 50.31 23.35 -1.94
C SER A 155 50.66 24.58 -2.82
N LEU A 156 49.66 25.42 -3.13
CA LEU A 156 49.87 26.80 -3.54
C LEU A 156 49.12 27.77 -2.64
N GLN A 157 49.84 28.81 -2.29
CA GLN A 157 49.57 29.81 -1.28
C GLN A 157 48.47 30.82 -1.68
N LYS A 158 47.88 31.41 -0.65
CA LYS A 158 47.11 32.64 -0.63
C LYS A 158 47.90 33.81 -1.20
N ASP A 159 47.24 34.70 -1.92
CA ASP A 159 47.40 36.14 -1.77
C ASP A 159 46.07 36.86 -1.99
N GLY A 160 45.78 37.80 -1.12
CA GLY A 160 44.59 38.59 -1.08
C GLY A 160 44.65 39.81 -2.03
N ASN A 161 43.53 40.32 -2.37
CA ASN A 161 43.27 41.76 -2.20
C ASN A 161 41.79 42.12 -2.34
N THR A 162 41.39 43.07 -1.55
CA THR A 162 40.13 43.77 -1.36
C THR A 162 39.70 44.61 -2.55
N SER A 163 38.38 44.84 -2.56
CA SER A 163 37.63 45.96 -3.18
C SER A 163 36.84 45.59 -4.44
N ASP A 164 35.52 45.54 -4.29
CA ASP A 164 34.52 46.39 -4.91
C ASP A 164 33.10 45.90 -4.65
N THR A 165 32.56 46.33 -3.54
CA THR A 165 31.11 46.45 -3.30
C THR A 165 30.70 47.81 -3.88
N VAL A 166 29.72 47.82 -4.73
CA VAL A 166 28.84 48.89 -5.25
C VAL A 166 28.68 48.79 -6.77
N ARG A 167 27.81 47.88 -7.24
CA ARG A 167 27.09 48.00 -8.53
C ARG A 167 26.20 46.81 -8.88
N ALA A 168 25.16 46.57 -8.05
CA ALA A 168 24.18 45.53 -8.38
C ALA A 168 22.76 45.82 -7.84
N GLU A 169 22.34 47.10 -7.88
CA GLU A 169 20.95 47.42 -7.43
C GLU A 169 20.14 48.21 -8.49
N LYS A 170 20.43 48.05 -9.78
CA LYS A 170 19.66 48.76 -10.84
C LYS A 170 19.28 47.95 -12.08
N GLN A 171 19.20 46.61 -11.98
CA GLN A 171 18.79 45.78 -13.12
C GLN A 171 17.69 44.74 -12.80
N VAL A 172 16.89 44.92 -11.76
CA VAL A 172 15.83 43.99 -11.39
C VAL A 172 14.41 44.55 -11.65
N GLN A 173 14.27 45.71 -12.30
CA GLN A 173 12.96 46.34 -12.53
C GLN A 173 12.50 46.38 -14.00
N GLU A 174 13.18 45.77 -14.96
CA GLU A 174 12.81 45.82 -16.38
C GLU A 174 12.45 44.47 -17.03
N VAL A 175 12.34 43.38 -16.29
CA VAL A 175 12.02 42.03 -16.85
C VAL A 175 10.62 41.50 -16.45
N VAL A 176 9.78 42.34 -15.89
CA VAL A 176 8.42 41.90 -15.46
C VAL A 176 7.26 42.36 -16.36
N GLN A 177 7.55 42.95 -17.52
CA GLN A 177 6.50 43.48 -18.43
C GLN A 177 6.44 42.86 -19.83
N GLU A 178 7.11 41.73 -20.11
CA GLU A 178 7.07 41.12 -21.47
C GLU A 178 6.57 39.66 -21.51
N GLU A 179 5.87 39.16 -20.49
CA GLU A 179 5.35 37.78 -20.48
C GLU A 179 3.80 37.69 -20.45
N VAL A 180 3.07 38.62 -21.02
CA VAL A 180 1.60 38.56 -21.16
C VAL A 180 1.12 38.74 -22.61
N ALA A 181 1.90 38.35 -23.62
CA ALA A 181 1.41 38.30 -24.99
C ALA A 181 2.03 37.11 -25.74
N GLY A 182 1.42 35.92 -25.62
CA GLY A 182 1.91 34.75 -26.37
C GLY A 182 1.22 33.43 -26.01
N GLU A 183 -0.09 33.41 -25.77
CA GLU A 183 -0.85 32.17 -25.67
C GLU A 183 -1.96 32.15 -26.71
N GLU A 184 -1.62 31.89 -27.95
CA GLU A 184 -2.48 31.25 -28.93
C GLU A 184 -1.60 30.48 -29.92
N GLU A 185 -1.96 29.21 -30.13
CA GLU A 185 -1.41 28.17 -31.01
C GLU A 185 -0.43 27.18 -30.39
N ASP A 186 -1.00 26.14 -29.76
CA ASP A 186 -0.52 24.76 -29.93
C ASP A 186 -1.62 23.76 -29.63
N LYS A 187 -2.49 23.49 -30.60
CA LYS A 187 -3.51 22.44 -30.56
C LYS A 187 -2.93 21.16 -31.15
N ASP A 188 -2.01 20.51 -30.50
CA ASP A 188 -1.67 19.09 -30.79
C ASP A 188 -0.68 18.55 -29.73
N LYS A 189 -1.05 18.58 -28.46
CA LYS A 189 -0.37 17.79 -27.43
C LYS A 189 -1.18 16.54 -27.12
N LYS A 190 -0.73 15.41 -27.68
CA LYS A 190 -1.21 14.08 -27.32
C LYS A 190 -1.05 13.86 -25.80
N ILE A 191 -2.14 13.62 -25.12
CA ILE A 191 -2.15 13.32 -23.70
C ILE A 191 -1.65 11.89 -23.52
N VAL A 192 -0.51 11.72 -22.89
CA VAL A 192 0.03 10.40 -22.53
C VAL A 192 -0.53 10.03 -21.17
N SER A 193 -1.25 8.89 -21.09
CA SER A 193 -1.74 8.38 -19.82
C SER A 193 -0.57 8.00 -18.92
N TRP A 194 -0.77 8.09 -17.62
CA TRP A 194 0.23 7.73 -16.61
C TRP A 194 0.69 6.25 -16.67
N ARG A 195 0.02 5.42 -17.50
CA ARG A 195 0.41 4.03 -17.82
C ARG A 195 1.33 3.91 -19.02
N GLY A 196 1.69 5.01 -19.68
CA GLY A 196 2.53 4.98 -20.87
C GLY A 196 1.85 4.48 -22.15
N ALA A 197 0.52 4.27 -22.12
CA ALA A 197 -0.27 3.95 -23.30
C ALA A 197 -0.78 5.27 -23.93
N MET A 198 -0.63 5.41 -25.25
CA MET A 198 -1.27 6.49 -26.00
C MET A 198 -2.76 6.23 -26.07
N ILE A 199 -3.57 7.15 -25.57
CA ILE A 199 -5.01 7.13 -25.81
C ILE A 199 -5.25 7.96 -27.07
N GLU A 200 -5.66 7.31 -28.14
CA GLU A 200 -6.25 8.02 -29.28
C GLU A 200 -7.62 8.54 -28.82
N ALA A 201 -7.84 9.83 -28.98
CA ALA A 201 -9.15 10.41 -28.74
C ALA A 201 -10.08 9.90 -29.84
N ASP A 202 -11.06 9.06 -29.47
CA ASP A 202 -12.15 8.66 -30.34
C ASP A 202 -12.85 9.93 -30.84
N GLN A 203 -12.85 10.11 -32.15
CA GLN A 203 -13.67 11.11 -32.81
C GLN A 203 -15.13 10.77 -32.52
N ALA A 204 -15.85 11.71 -31.94
CA ALA A 204 -17.27 11.62 -31.73
C ALA A 204 -17.96 11.37 -33.09
N THR A 205 -18.45 10.16 -33.30
CA THR A 205 -19.35 9.85 -34.39
C THR A 205 -20.73 10.44 -34.06
N GLU A 206 -21.21 11.30 -34.91
CA GLU A 206 -22.58 11.81 -34.87
C GLU A 206 -23.58 10.65 -34.91
N PRO A 207 -24.68 10.73 -34.13
CA PRO A 207 -25.72 9.70 -34.18
C PRO A 207 -26.46 9.73 -35.54
N PRO A 208 -26.87 8.57 -36.05
CA PRO A 208 -27.61 8.50 -37.31
C PRO A 208 -29.00 9.10 -37.18
N PRO A 209 -29.60 9.68 -38.25
CA PRO A 209 -30.87 10.35 -38.19
C PRO A 209 -32.01 9.40 -37.85
N SER A 210 -32.88 9.82 -36.93
CA SER A 210 -34.06 9.11 -36.48
C SER A 210 -35.03 8.83 -37.59
N ALA A 211 -35.43 7.58 -37.73
CA ALA A 211 -36.55 7.16 -38.59
C ALA A 211 -37.87 7.58 -37.97
N ILE A 212 -38.73 8.19 -38.79
CA ILE A 212 -40.09 8.59 -38.48
C ILE A 212 -40.95 7.34 -38.29
N VAL A 213 -41.55 7.19 -37.10
CA VAL A 213 -42.64 6.21 -36.88
C VAL A 213 -43.86 6.98 -36.32
N GLY A 214 -44.98 6.68 -36.90
CA GLY A 214 -46.23 7.41 -36.77
C GLY A 214 -46.99 7.22 -35.47
N ASP A 215 -47.98 8.08 -35.37
CA ASP A 215 -49.20 8.12 -34.56
C ASP A 215 -49.29 7.31 -33.25
N ALA A 216 -49.15 7.95 -32.14
CA ALA A 216 -49.65 7.48 -30.84
C ALA A 216 -50.66 8.48 -30.27
N ALA A 217 -51.77 7.94 -29.75
CA ALA A 217 -52.93 8.63 -29.20
C ALA A 217 -52.60 9.64 -28.11
N PRO A 218 -53.48 10.66 -27.86
CA PRO A 218 -53.20 11.73 -26.91
C PRO A 218 -53.24 11.23 -25.46
N PRO A 219 -52.44 11.86 -24.58
CA PRO A 219 -52.37 11.50 -23.14
C PRO A 219 -53.67 11.94 -22.42
N PRO A 220 -54.07 11.22 -21.35
CA PRO A 220 -55.19 11.61 -20.51
C PRO A 220 -54.88 12.89 -19.73
N GLY A 221 -55.92 13.72 -19.56
CA GLY A 221 -55.84 15.03 -18.91
C GLY A 221 -55.44 14.99 -17.44
N PRO A 222 -55.08 16.14 -16.83
CA PRO A 222 -54.49 16.20 -15.49
C PRO A 222 -55.51 15.78 -14.42
N ALA A 223 -55.07 14.81 -13.57
CA ALA A 223 -55.78 14.40 -12.38
C ALA A 223 -55.73 15.51 -11.31
N ASN A 224 -56.82 15.65 -10.55
CA ASN A 224 -56.99 16.61 -9.47
C ASN A 224 -55.91 16.45 -8.36
N PRO A 225 -55.41 17.56 -7.78
CA PRO A 225 -54.38 17.54 -6.73
C PRO A 225 -54.98 17.39 -5.31
N ALA A 226 -55.74 16.33 -5.06
CA ALA A 226 -56.38 16.16 -3.74
C ALA A 226 -56.18 14.76 -3.10
N ASP A 227 -55.43 13.82 -3.70
CA ASP A 227 -55.25 12.47 -3.12
C ASP A 227 -53.82 11.94 -3.26
N THR A 228 -52.82 12.78 -3.12
CA THR A 228 -51.48 12.28 -2.84
C THR A 228 -51.20 12.41 -1.35
N VAL A 229 -51.44 11.31 -0.62
CA VAL A 229 -50.83 11.10 0.69
C VAL A 229 -49.30 11.11 0.49
N PRO A 230 -48.56 12.01 1.16
CA PRO A 230 -47.10 11.96 1.09
C PRO A 230 -46.67 10.57 1.57
N PRO A 231 -45.60 9.96 0.97
CA PRO A 231 -45.07 8.73 1.52
C PRO A 231 -44.66 9.01 2.97
N GLU A 232 -45.17 8.22 3.91
CA GLU A 232 -44.78 8.25 5.30
C GLU A 232 -43.26 8.10 5.32
N VAL A 233 -42.55 9.18 5.67
CA VAL A 233 -41.14 9.12 6.04
C VAL A 233 -41.08 8.22 7.27
N PRO A 234 -40.32 7.10 7.24
CA PRO A 234 -40.17 6.27 8.42
C PRO A 234 -39.56 7.13 9.53
N THR A 235 -40.35 7.43 10.56
CA THR A 235 -39.93 8.17 11.76
C THR A 235 -39.12 7.28 12.72
N GLY A 236 -38.50 6.22 12.21
CA GLY A 236 -37.50 5.43 12.94
C GLY A 236 -36.13 6.08 12.77
N THR A 237 -35.47 6.43 13.85
CA THR A 237 -34.06 6.76 13.87
C THR A 237 -33.31 5.62 13.19
N VAL A 238 -32.66 5.89 12.05
CA VAL A 238 -31.84 4.88 11.36
C VAL A 238 -30.72 4.48 12.33
N ASP A 239 -30.67 3.20 12.68
CA ASP A 239 -29.58 2.68 13.51
C ASP A 239 -28.31 2.68 12.68
N ARG A 240 -27.40 3.64 12.98
CA ARG A 240 -26.12 3.80 12.28
C ARG A 240 -25.22 2.59 12.44
N LEU A 241 -25.29 1.92 13.58
CA LEU A 241 -24.53 0.68 13.83
C LEU A 241 -25.02 -0.47 12.95
N GLU A 242 -26.34 -0.68 12.89
CA GLU A 242 -26.92 -1.73 12.03
C GLU A 242 -26.63 -1.44 10.55
N ALA A 243 -26.65 -0.18 10.13
CA ALA A 243 -26.30 0.21 8.77
C ALA A 243 -24.83 -0.13 8.41
N VAL A 244 -23.90 -0.06 9.37
CA VAL A 244 -22.50 -0.52 9.17
C VAL A 244 -22.46 -2.04 9.11
N CYS A 245 -23.17 -2.76 9.98
CA CYS A 245 -23.27 -4.22 9.94
C CYS A 245 -23.84 -4.70 8.59
N ASP A 246 -24.86 -4.04 8.09
CA ASP A 246 -25.45 -4.33 6.77
C ASP A 246 -24.49 -4.08 5.62
N ALA A 247 -23.70 -2.99 5.69
CA ALA A 247 -22.65 -2.70 4.72
C ALA A 247 -21.57 -3.80 4.76
N PHE A 248 -21.17 -4.23 5.96
CA PHE A 248 -20.19 -5.30 6.13
C PHE A 248 -20.73 -6.63 5.56
N ARG A 249 -21.94 -7.05 5.95
CA ARG A 249 -22.54 -8.29 5.44
C ARG A 249 -22.68 -8.27 3.91
N HIS A 250 -23.05 -7.11 3.35
CA HIS A 250 -23.11 -6.95 1.90
C HIS A 250 -21.75 -7.10 1.22
N ALA A 251 -20.71 -6.50 1.78
CA ALA A 251 -19.34 -6.62 1.27
C ALA A 251 -18.82 -8.06 1.43
N TRP A 252 -19.02 -8.65 2.60
CA TRP A 252 -18.63 -10.01 2.93
C TRP A 252 -19.32 -11.05 2.05
N LYS A 253 -20.63 -10.86 1.80
CA LYS A 253 -21.36 -11.72 0.86
C LYS A 253 -20.70 -11.78 -0.51
N GLY A 254 -20.32 -10.65 -1.07
CA GLY A 254 -19.63 -10.60 -2.36
C GLY A 254 -18.28 -11.31 -2.32
N TYR A 255 -17.51 -11.10 -1.24
CA TYR A 255 -16.23 -11.78 -1.03
C TYR A 255 -16.43 -13.30 -0.90
N LYS A 256 -17.41 -13.74 -0.10
CA LYS A 256 -17.71 -15.16 0.10
C LYS A 256 -18.15 -15.84 -1.19
N ASP A 257 -19.01 -15.19 -1.99
CA ASP A 257 -19.57 -15.78 -3.20
C ASP A 257 -18.54 -15.89 -4.34
N TYR A 258 -17.52 -14.98 -4.42
CA TYR A 258 -16.67 -14.85 -5.62
C TYR A 258 -15.17 -14.85 -5.37
N ALA A 259 -14.72 -14.69 -4.11
CA ALA A 259 -13.31 -14.53 -3.78
C ALA A 259 -12.90 -15.24 -2.48
N TRP A 260 -13.66 -16.25 -2.04
CA TRP A 260 -13.40 -16.93 -0.78
C TRP A 260 -12.00 -17.53 -0.70
N GLY A 261 -11.25 -17.11 0.30
CA GLY A 261 -9.87 -17.56 0.50
C GLY A 261 -8.82 -16.91 -0.43
N HIS A 262 -9.24 -16.05 -1.36
CA HIS A 262 -8.36 -15.25 -2.20
C HIS A 262 -8.10 -13.86 -1.60
N ASP A 263 -7.10 -13.14 -2.14
CA ASP A 263 -6.68 -11.88 -1.53
C ASP A 263 -7.69 -10.75 -1.71
N GLU A 264 -8.31 -10.60 -2.89
CA GLU A 264 -9.13 -9.44 -3.22
C GLU A 264 -10.39 -9.81 -4.01
N LEU A 265 -11.51 -9.19 -3.67
CA LEU A 265 -12.75 -9.31 -4.44
C LEU A 265 -12.74 -8.36 -5.66
N ARG A 266 -13.14 -8.87 -6.81
CA ARG A 266 -13.56 -8.11 -8.00
C ARG A 266 -15.08 -8.19 -8.16
N PRO A 267 -15.82 -7.26 -7.56
CA PRO A 267 -17.27 -7.43 -7.38
C PRO A 267 -18.08 -7.31 -8.67
N ILE A 268 -17.59 -6.60 -9.68
CA ILE A 268 -18.29 -6.40 -10.96
C ILE A 268 -18.15 -7.60 -11.86
N SER A 269 -16.90 -8.08 -12.07
CA SER A 269 -16.63 -9.28 -12.86
C SER A 269 -16.93 -10.57 -12.09
N ARG A 270 -17.30 -10.49 -10.81
CA ARG A 270 -17.57 -11.61 -9.92
C ARG A 270 -16.42 -12.60 -9.91
N SER A 271 -15.24 -12.11 -9.67
CA SER A 271 -13.99 -12.86 -9.65
C SER A 271 -13.08 -12.36 -8.53
N PHE A 272 -11.87 -12.85 -8.49
CA PHE A 272 -10.89 -12.47 -7.46
C PHE A 272 -9.60 -11.90 -8.07
N GLY A 273 -8.80 -11.27 -7.23
CA GLY A 273 -7.43 -10.87 -7.49
C GLY A 273 -6.50 -11.53 -6.50
N GLU A 274 -5.28 -11.86 -6.96
CA GLU A 274 -4.21 -12.34 -6.10
C GLU A 274 -3.08 -11.35 -6.02
N TRP A 275 -2.58 -11.16 -4.81
CA TRP A 275 -1.40 -10.37 -4.53
C TRP A 275 -0.32 -11.23 -3.87
N PHE A 276 -0.65 -11.85 -2.73
CA PHE A 276 0.19 -12.78 -1.99
C PHE A 276 -0.32 -14.21 -2.02
N GLY A 277 -1.60 -14.42 -2.33
CA GLY A 277 -2.26 -15.71 -2.28
C GLY A 277 -2.42 -16.22 -0.84
N LEU A 278 -2.68 -15.33 0.12
CA LEU A 278 -2.80 -15.63 1.55
C LEU A 278 -4.22 -15.47 2.10
N GLY A 279 -5.20 -15.14 1.26
CA GLY A 279 -6.56 -14.85 1.72
C GLY A 279 -6.65 -13.51 2.45
N LEU A 280 -6.01 -12.48 1.90
CA LEU A 280 -5.78 -11.19 2.54
C LEU A 280 -7.05 -10.56 3.11
N THR A 281 -8.12 -10.44 2.31
CA THR A 281 -9.39 -9.83 2.76
C THR A 281 -10.02 -10.61 3.93
N LEU A 282 -9.92 -11.94 3.93
CA LEU A 282 -10.46 -12.77 4.99
C LEU A 282 -9.76 -12.49 6.32
N ILE A 283 -8.42 -12.48 6.31
CA ILE A 283 -7.63 -12.28 7.54
C ILE A 283 -7.76 -10.85 8.04
N ASP A 284 -7.75 -9.86 7.14
CA ASP A 284 -7.92 -8.44 7.44
C ASP A 284 -9.28 -8.12 8.09
N SER A 285 -10.27 -8.98 7.84
CA SER A 285 -11.65 -8.83 8.33
C SER A 285 -11.93 -9.53 9.67
N LEU A 286 -11.04 -10.40 10.17
CA LEU A 286 -11.31 -11.27 11.33
C LEU A 286 -11.69 -10.49 12.59
N ASP A 287 -10.87 -9.55 12.99
CA ASP A 287 -11.11 -8.77 14.19
C ASP A 287 -12.28 -7.79 14.01
N THR A 288 -12.52 -7.31 12.79
CA THR A 288 -13.72 -6.51 12.46
C THR A 288 -14.99 -7.33 12.70
N MET A 289 -15.08 -8.57 12.19
CA MET A 289 -16.24 -9.43 12.42
C MET A 289 -16.49 -9.66 13.90
N TRP A 290 -15.42 -9.87 14.68
CA TRP A 290 -15.54 -10.04 16.12
C TRP A 290 -16.06 -8.77 16.82
N ILE A 291 -15.53 -7.59 16.47
CA ILE A 291 -15.94 -6.30 17.03
C ILE A 291 -17.39 -5.96 16.68
N LEU A 292 -17.82 -6.25 15.46
CA LEU A 292 -19.20 -6.03 15.01
C LEU A 292 -20.19 -7.09 15.54
N GLY A 293 -19.71 -8.14 16.23
CA GLY A 293 -20.55 -9.21 16.76
C GLY A 293 -21.07 -10.16 15.68
N LEU A 294 -20.45 -10.23 14.51
CA LEU A 294 -20.82 -11.08 13.37
C LEU A 294 -20.26 -12.50 13.57
N LYS A 295 -20.89 -13.26 14.47
CA LYS A 295 -20.35 -14.53 14.97
C LYS A 295 -20.34 -15.65 13.94
N GLU A 296 -21.34 -15.69 13.08
CA GLU A 296 -21.46 -16.71 12.04
C GLU A 296 -20.36 -16.51 10.98
N GLU A 297 -20.18 -15.26 10.51
CA GLU A 297 -19.15 -14.89 9.55
C GLU A 297 -17.75 -15.13 10.12
N PHE A 298 -17.55 -14.79 11.38
CA PHE A 298 -16.30 -15.04 12.09
C PHE A 298 -16.00 -16.54 12.20
N ALA A 299 -17.00 -17.36 12.55
CA ALA A 299 -16.82 -18.80 12.70
C ALA A 299 -16.43 -19.47 11.37
N GLU A 300 -17.04 -19.07 10.26
CA GLU A 300 -16.68 -19.55 8.92
C GLU A 300 -15.24 -19.14 8.53
N ALA A 301 -14.86 -17.88 8.78
CA ALA A 301 -13.51 -17.37 8.51
C ALA A 301 -12.46 -18.06 9.39
N ARG A 302 -12.77 -18.29 10.68
CA ARG A 302 -11.90 -19.04 11.60
C ARG A 302 -11.67 -20.48 11.13
N ASP A 303 -12.73 -21.15 10.65
CA ASP A 303 -12.64 -22.51 10.12
C ASP A 303 -11.71 -22.59 8.91
N TRP A 304 -11.78 -21.60 8.01
CA TRP A 304 -10.87 -21.47 6.89
C TRP A 304 -9.41 -21.25 7.34
N VAL A 305 -9.17 -20.38 8.33
CA VAL A 305 -7.83 -20.16 8.89
C VAL A 305 -7.23 -21.43 9.46
N GLU A 306 -8.04 -22.25 10.11
CA GLU A 306 -7.61 -23.53 10.68
C GLU A 306 -7.23 -24.55 9.61
N LYS A 307 -8.05 -24.71 8.57
CA LYS A 307 -7.96 -25.80 7.59
C LYS A 307 -7.14 -25.46 6.37
N GLU A 308 -7.22 -24.22 5.87
CA GLU A 308 -6.71 -23.83 4.55
C GLU A 308 -5.51 -22.87 4.61
N LEU A 309 -5.44 -22.00 5.64
CA LEU A 309 -4.35 -21.01 5.72
C LEU A 309 -3.00 -21.70 5.93
N SER A 310 -2.11 -21.56 4.96
CA SER A 310 -0.73 -22.02 5.03
C SER A 310 0.21 -20.96 4.50
N PHE A 311 1.34 -20.77 5.18
CA PHE A 311 2.42 -19.89 4.75
C PHE A 311 3.57 -20.65 4.07
N ASP A 312 3.46 -21.97 3.93
CA ASP A 312 4.42 -22.77 3.16
C ASP A 312 4.17 -22.64 1.66
N LYS A 313 4.36 -21.43 1.17
CA LYS A 313 4.12 -21.06 -0.24
C LYS A 313 5.35 -20.39 -0.82
N ASN A 314 5.78 -20.83 -2.00
CA ASN A 314 6.88 -20.21 -2.73
C ASN A 314 6.43 -18.90 -3.41
N VAL A 315 6.16 -17.87 -2.62
CA VAL A 315 5.68 -16.57 -3.08
C VAL A 315 6.50 -15.46 -2.42
N ASP A 316 6.76 -14.39 -3.17
CA ASP A 316 7.34 -13.16 -2.64
C ASP A 316 6.20 -12.31 -2.08
N VAL A 317 6.26 -12.00 -0.78
CA VAL A 317 5.35 -11.08 -0.11
C VAL A 317 6.08 -9.78 0.24
N ASN A 318 5.36 -8.66 0.30
CA ASN A 318 5.90 -7.43 0.84
C ASN A 318 5.94 -7.52 2.38
N LEU A 319 7.09 -7.22 2.99
CA LEU A 319 7.29 -7.30 4.44
C LEU A 319 6.28 -6.43 5.20
N PHE A 320 6.16 -5.16 4.82
CA PHE A 320 5.29 -4.19 5.48
C PHE A 320 3.82 -4.57 5.38
N GLU A 321 3.32 -4.75 4.16
CA GLU A 321 1.91 -5.07 3.94
C GLU A 321 1.48 -6.39 4.60
N THR A 322 2.34 -7.41 4.55
CA THR A 322 2.06 -8.70 5.20
C THR A 322 2.09 -8.57 6.73
N THR A 323 2.96 -7.71 7.26
CA THR A 323 3.04 -7.47 8.71
C THR A 323 1.81 -6.73 9.21
N ILE A 324 1.44 -5.60 8.61
CA ILE A 324 0.34 -4.78 9.14
C ILE A 324 -1.02 -5.46 8.99
N ARG A 325 -1.26 -6.17 7.87
CA ARG A 325 -2.53 -6.83 7.55
C ARG A 325 -2.61 -8.24 8.12
N VAL A 326 -1.69 -9.13 7.73
CA VAL A 326 -1.83 -10.55 8.05
C VAL A 326 -1.33 -10.82 9.48
N LEU A 327 -0.11 -10.40 9.83
CA LEU A 327 0.41 -10.58 11.18
C LEU A 327 -0.40 -9.77 12.20
N GLY A 328 -0.70 -8.50 11.88
CA GLY A 328 -1.54 -7.62 12.72
C GLY A 328 -2.93 -8.19 12.95
N GLY A 329 -3.62 -8.63 11.89
CA GLY A 329 -4.95 -9.24 11.97
C GLY A 329 -4.99 -10.51 12.83
N LEU A 330 -3.99 -11.38 12.70
CA LEU A 330 -3.87 -12.60 13.52
C LEU A 330 -3.61 -12.25 14.99
N LEU A 331 -2.70 -11.31 15.28
CA LEU A 331 -2.40 -10.90 16.66
C LEU A 331 -3.62 -10.21 17.32
N SER A 332 -4.28 -9.30 16.60
CA SER A 332 -5.49 -8.63 17.04
C SER A 332 -6.60 -9.65 17.38
N THR A 333 -6.86 -10.58 16.47
CA THR A 333 -7.87 -11.61 16.65
C THR A 333 -7.54 -12.51 17.85
N PHE A 334 -6.26 -12.85 18.06
CA PHE A 334 -5.84 -13.57 19.26
C PHE A 334 -6.16 -12.79 20.54
N HIS A 335 -5.86 -11.49 20.58
CA HIS A 335 -6.10 -10.66 21.76
C HIS A 335 -7.59 -10.49 22.07
N LEU A 336 -8.44 -10.41 21.07
CA LEU A 336 -9.88 -10.25 21.24
C LEU A 336 -10.59 -11.55 21.61
N THR A 337 -10.10 -12.70 21.11
CA THR A 337 -10.78 -14.00 21.27
C THR A 337 -10.14 -14.93 22.28
N GLY A 338 -8.84 -14.80 22.53
CA GLY A 338 -8.02 -15.75 23.27
C GLY A 338 -7.74 -17.06 22.53
N ASP A 339 -8.14 -17.19 21.25
CA ASP A 339 -7.94 -18.42 20.47
C ASP A 339 -6.50 -18.56 19.99
N ARG A 340 -5.83 -19.59 20.50
CA ARG A 340 -4.41 -19.87 20.21
C ARG A 340 -4.11 -20.21 18.75
N LEU A 341 -5.11 -20.61 17.97
CA LEU A 341 -4.95 -20.82 16.54
C LEU A 341 -4.28 -19.62 15.87
N PHE A 342 -4.79 -18.42 16.16
CA PHE A 342 -4.30 -17.18 15.57
C PHE A 342 -2.86 -16.85 16.00
N LEU A 343 -2.51 -17.11 17.26
CA LEU A 343 -1.14 -16.93 17.76
C LEU A 343 -0.15 -17.90 17.09
N GLU A 344 -0.50 -19.17 16.89
CA GLU A 344 0.37 -20.13 16.23
C GLU A 344 0.58 -19.77 14.74
N LYS A 345 -0.47 -19.29 14.04
CA LYS A 345 -0.33 -18.76 12.67
C LYS A 345 0.52 -17.48 12.65
N ALA A 346 0.33 -16.57 13.59
CA ALA A 346 1.16 -15.36 13.71
C ALA A 346 2.65 -15.68 13.92
N LYS A 347 2.94 -16.66 14.76
CA LYS A 347 4.31 -17.14 15.02
C LYS A 347 4.95 -17.76 13.78
N ASP A 348 4.24 -18.60 13.04
CA ASP A 348 4.73 -19.19 11.79
C ASP A 348 5.06 -18.08 10.77
N LEU A 349 4.13 -17.15 10.55
CA LEU A 349 4.35 -16.03 9.63
C LEU A 349 5.53 -15.16 10.07
N GLY A 350 5.58 -14.74 11.33
CA GLY A 350 6.65 -13.89 11.84
C GLY A 350 8.04 -14.50 11.63
N SER A 351 8.18 -15.81 11.87
CA SER A 351 9.44 -16.52 11.64
C SER A 351 9.86 -16.54 10.16
N ARG A 352 8.88 -16.62 9.23
CA ARG A 352 9.12 -16.59 7.78
C ARG A 352 9.46 -15.21 7.23
N LEU A 353 9.10 -14.13 7.95
CA LEU A 353 9.46 -12.75 7.60
C LEU A 353 10.87 -12.34 8.07
N MET A 354 11.45 -13.00 9.07
CA MET A 354 12.77 -12.69 9.62
C MET A 354 13.93 -12.62 8.60
N PRO A 355 13.94 -13.38 7.49
CA PRO A 355 14.97 -13.23 6.46
C PRO A 355 15.14 -11.82 5.91
N ALA A 356 14.11 -10.97 5.94
CA ALA A 356 14.17 -9.58 5.48
C ALA A 356 15.25 -8.75 6.20
N PHE A 357 15.51 -9.03 7.48
CA PHE A 357 16.44 -8.27 8.32
C PHE A 357 17.91 -8.68 8.13
N LYS A 358 18.19 -9.69 7.30
CA LYS A 358 19.56 -10.15 7.00
C LYS A 358 20.23 -9.24 5.98
N THR A 359 20.37 -7.97 6.30
CA THR A 359 21.01 -6.94 5.45
C THR A 359 22.28 -6.41 6.11
N PRO A 360 23.22 -5.82 5.34
CA PRO A 360 24.41 -5.22 5.91
C PRO A 360 24.14 -4.05 6.86
N SER A 361 23.10 -3.29 6.60
CA SER A 361 22.75 -2.06 7.33
C SER A 361 21.79 -2.26 8.49
N LYS A 362 21.15 -3.42 8.60
CA LYS A 362 20.00 -3.70 9.49
C LYS A 362 18.66 -3.13 9.01
N ILE A 363 18.66 -2.31 7.95
CA ILE A 363 17.40 -1.90 7.30
C ILE A 363 16.90 -3.09 6.48
N PRO A 364 15.65 -3.56 6.72
CA PRO A 364 15.15 -4.76 6.07
C PRO A 364 14.88 -4.56 4.57
N PHE A 365 14.95 -5.64 3.82
CA PHE A 365 14.44 -5.71 2.46
C PHE A 365 12.91 -5.63 2.44
N SER A 366 12.36 -5.06 1.39
CA SER A 366 10.90 -4.93 1.22
C SER A 366 10.21 -6.24 0.85
N ASP A 367 10.89 -7.14 0.11
CA ASP A 367 10.28 -8.37 -0.41
C ASP A 367 10.89 -9.62 0.25
N VAL A 368 10.04 -10.56 0.68
CA VAL A 368 10.43 -11.83 1.32
C VAL A 368 9.72 -12.99 0.63
N ASN A 369 10.49 -14.02 0.23
CA ASN A 369 9.92 -15.28 -0.19
C ASN A 369 9.68 -16.16 1.04
N ILE A 370 8.44 -16.30 1.47
CA ILE A 370 8.08 -16.98 2.72
C ILE A 370 8.26 -18.49 2.69
N GLY A 371 8.24 -19.12 1.51
CA GLY A 371 8.52 -20.55 1.36
C GLY A 371 10.00 -20.87 1.27
N LYS A 372 10.82 -20.01 0.64
CA LYS A 372 12.26 -20.22 0.48
C LYS A 372 13.10 -19.62 1.60
N GLY A 373 12.55 -18.73 2.41
CA GLY A 373 13.30 -18.01 3.42
C GLY A 373 14.38 -17.08 2.84
N THR A 374 14.11 -16.45 1.70
CA THR A 374 15.00 -15.48 1.04
C THR A 374 14.33 -14.13 0.95
N ALA A 375 15.13 -13.05 0.99
CA ALA A 375 14.61 -11.68 0.90
C ALA A 375 15.45 -10.86 -0.08
N HIS A 376 14.83 -9.84 -0.66
CA HIS A 376 15.47 -8.97 -1.64
C HIS A 376 14.79 -7.59 -1.70
N PRO A 377 15.51 -6.55 -2.18
CA PRO A 377 14.87 -5.25 -2.44
C PRO A 377 13.90 -5.36 -3.64
N PRO A 378 13.02 -4.38 -3.82
CA PRO A 378 12.18 -4.30 -5.01
C PRO A 378 13.04 -4.27 -6.29
N ARG A 379 12.53 -4.82 -7.39
CA ARG A 379 13.30 -4.92 -8.65
C ARG A 379 13.70 -3.57 -9.26
N TRP A 380 13.04 -2.49 -8.87
CA TRP A 380 13.23 -1.13 -9.43
C TRP A 380 14.22 -0.27 -8.62
N THR A 381 14.53 -0.64 -7.38
CA THR A 381 15.45 0.11 -6.50
C THR A 381 16.16 -0.82 -5.52
N SER A 382 17.29 -0.38 -4.98
CA SER A 382 17.97 -1.02 -3.84
C SER A 382 17.54 -0.41 -2.50
N ASP A 383 16.59 0.50 -2.50
CA ASP A 383 16.14 1.22 -1.32
C ASP A 383 14.80 0.69 -0.86
N SER A 384 14.59 0.61 0.45
CA SER A 384 13.28 0.41 1.06
C SER A 384 12.63 1.78 1.31
N THR A 385 11.30 1.82 1.38
CA THR A 385 10.62 3.06 1.81
C THR A 385 10.68 3.18 3.33
N LEU A 386 10.69 4.41 3.83
CA LEU A 386 10.82 4.64 5.26
C LEU A 386 9.63 4.09 6.03
N ALA A 387 8.40 4.38 5.58
CA ALA A 387 7.18 3.85 6.20
C ALA A 387 7.21 2.31 6.29
N GLU A 388 7.64 1.61 5.21
CA GLU A 388 7.69 0.14 5.22
C GLU A 388 8.63 -0.45 6.28
N VAL A 389 9.75 0.22 6.59
CA VAL A 389 10.72 -0.31 7.56
C VAL A 389 10.50 0.18 8.99
N THR A 390 9.71 1.22 9.18
CA THR A 390 9.45 1.84 10.49
C THR A 390 8.00 1.70 10.97
N SER A 391 7.19 0.91 10.28
CA SER A 391 5.77 0.68 10.63
C SER A 391 5.43 -0.81 10.70
N ILE A 392 6.36 -1.61 11.22
CA ILE A 392 6.24 -3.04 11.49
C ILE A 392 6.54 -3.36 12.97
N GLN A 393 6.83 -2.33 13.74
CA GLN A 393 7.36 -2.46 15.09
C GLN A 393 6.31 -2.92 16.09
N LEU A 394 5.09 -2.40 16.01
CA LEU A 394 4.00 -2.74 16.95
C LEU A 394 3.74 -4.24 16.93
N GLU A 395 3.68 -4.83 15.76
CA GLU A 395 3.38 -6.24 15.51
C GLU A 395 4.53 -7.14 15.95
N PHE A 396 5.76 -6.83 15.51
CA PHE A 396 6.94 -7.62 15.87
C PHE A 396 7.28 -7.57 17.37
N ARG A 397 7.09 -6.40 18.00
CA ARG A 397 7.28 -6.23 19.47
C ARG A 397 6.25 -7.08 20.22
N GLU A 398 4.98 -7.05 19.79
CA GLU A 398 3.94 -7.85 20.41
C GLU A 398 4.15 -9.35 20.20
N LEU A 399 4.58 -9.76 19.01
CA LEU A 399 4.95 -11.15 18.74
C LEU A 399 6.09 -11.63 19.66
N SER A 400 7.13 -10.81 19.88
CA SER A 400 8.19 -11.11 20.84
C SER A 400 7.65 -11.34 22.24
N ARG A 401 6.77 -10.45 22.71
CA ARG A 401 6.16 -10.53 24.03
C ARG A 401 5.36 -11.82 24.23
N LEU A 402 4.54 -12.18 23.24
CA LEU A 402 3.69 -13.36 23.28
C LEU A 402 4.46 -14.69 23.17
N THR A 403 5.51 -14.70 22.35
CA THR A 403 6.32 -15.90 22.13
C THR A 403 7.48 -16.07 23.11
N GLN A 404 7.80 -15.03 23.89
CA GLN A 404 8.99 -14.93 24.74
C GLN A 404 10.30 -15.06 23.93
N ASP A 405 10.27 -14.77 22.63
CA ASP A 405 11.42 -14.77 21.75
C ASP A 405 11.83 -13.32 21.45
N PRO A 406 12.95 -12.83 21.97
CA PRO A 406 13.35 -11.44 21.83
C PRO A 406 13.76 -11.07 20.39
N GLN A 407 14.08 -12.04 19.53
CA GLN A 407 14.61 -11.77 18.20
C GLN A 407 13.72 -10.87 17.36
N TYR A 408 12.40 -11.00 17.47
CA TYR A 408 11.46 -10.20 16.68
C TYR A 408 11.52 -8.70 17.07
N GLN A 409 11.52 -8.42 18.37
CA GLN A 409 11.62 -7.04 18.88
C GLN A 409 13.01 -6.45 18.65
N GLU A 410 14.08 -7.24 18.79
CA GLU A 410 15.46 -6.77 18.62
C GLU A 410 15.70 -6.20 17.23
N VAL A 411 15.29 -6.91 16.17
CA VAL A 411 15.54 -6.47 14.79
C VAL A 411 14.80 -5.19 14.43
N VAL A 412 13.55 -5.03 14.89
CA VAL A 412 12.77 -3.81 14.60
C VAL A 412 13.20 -2.62 15.46
N ASN A 413 13.64 -2.86 16.70
CA ASN A 413 14.22 -1.81 17.53
C ASN A 413 15.56 -1.30 16.99
N GLU A 414 16.38 -2.16 16.38
CA GLU A 414 17.62 -1.74 15.71
C GLU A 414 17.34 -0.80 14.54
N VAL A 415 16.28 -1.02 13.78
CA VAL A 415 15.83 -0.10 12.72
C VAL A 415 15.51 1.29 13.31
N MET A 416 14.70 1.35 14.37
CA MET A 416 14.32 2.63 15.00
C MET A 416 15.51 3.37 15.58
N LYS A 417 16.42 2.67 16.30
CA LYS A 417 17.66 3.24 16.81
C LYS A 417 18.57 3.78 15.71
N LEU A 418 18.61 3.12 14.55
CA LEU A 418 19.35 3.60 13.41
C LEU A 418 18.73 4.87 12.85
N VAL A 419 17.42 4.86 12.58
CA VAL A 419 16.69 6.00 12.00
C VAL A 419 16.74 7.20 12.94
N HIS A 420 16.61 7.01 14.25
CA HIS A 420 16.75 8.08 15.25
C HIS A 420 18.06 8.86 15.08
N LYS A 421 19.18 8.19 14.87
CA LYS A 421 20.53 8.77 14.79
C LYS A 421 20.93 9.28 13.41
N LEU A 422 20.13 8.98 12.36
CA LEU A 422 20.54 9.32 10.99
C LEU A 422 20.55 10.82 10.73
N PRO A 423 21.61 11.36 10.12
CA PRO A 423 21.65 12.72 9.63
C PRO A 423 20.82 12.86 8.34
N GLY A 424 20.22 14.03 8.13
CA GLY A 424 19.43 14.36 6.94
C GLY A 424 17.95 14.53 7.20
N LYS A 425 17.53 14.45 8.46
CA LYS A 425 16.25 14.97 8.93
C LYS A 425 16.22 16.50 8.82
N GLN A 426 15.05 17.07 8.64
CA GLN A 426 14.82 18.52 8.68
C GLN A 426 13.80 18.83 9.77
N ASP A 427 14.25 19.28 10.93
CA ASP A 427 13.39 19.53 12.10
C ASP A 427 12.44 18.32 12.35
N GLY A 428 13.00 17.10 12.46
CA GLY A 428 12.24 15.86 12.65
C GLY A 428 11.58 15.27 11.41
N LEU A 429 11.46 16.02 10.30
CA LEU A 429 10.96 15.47 9.03
C LEU A 429 12.02 14.57 8.38
N VAL A 430 11.57 13.44 7.81
CA VAL A 430 12.44 12.39 7.29
C VAL A 430 12.27 12.21 5.78
N PRO A 431 13.36 11.87 5.04
CA PRO A 431 13.27 11.47 3.64
C PRO A 431 12.52 10.14 3.47
N MET A 432 11.82 9.97 2.34
CA MET A 432 10.94 8.81 2.08
C MET A 432 11.67 7.49 1.88
N PHE A 433 12.99 7.47 1.62
CA PHE A 433 13.73 6.27 1.24
C PHE A 433 15.02 6.10 2.04
N ILE A 434 15.35 4.84 2.31
CA ILE A 434 16.55 4.43 3.03
C ILE A 434 17.20 3.25 2.30
N ASN A 435 18.52 3.31 2.12
CA ASN A 435 19.25 2.28 1.37
C ASN A 435 19.58 1.08 2.25
N THR A 436 19.21 -0.11 1.81
CA THR A 436 19.38 -1.37 2.56
C THR A 436 20.83 -1.82 2.72
N ASN A 437 21.77 -1.32 1.92
CA ASN A 437 23.18 -1.64 2.05
C ASN A 437 23.93 -0.70 2.98
N THR A 438 23.62 0.60 2.91
CA THR A 438 24.35 1.65 3.63
C THR A 438 23.64 2.12 4.89
N GLY A 439 22.34 1.88 5.03
CA GLY A 439 21.51 2.40 6.11
C GLY A 439 21.36 3.93 6.08
N GLN A 440 21.58 4.59 4.94
CA GLN A 440 21.52 6.03 4.82
C GLN A 440 20.27 6.45 4.06
N PHE A 441 19.70 7.59 4.44
CA PHE A 441 18.62 8.20 3.68
C PHE A 441 19.06 8.52 2.25
N THR A 442 18.19 8.20 1.31
CA THR A 442 18.29 8.58 -0.11
C THR A 442 17.18 9.57 -0.47
N HIS A 443 17.24 10.16 -1.68
CA HIS A 443 16.27 11.18 -2.10
C HIS A 443 16.11 12.34 -1.09
N LYS A 444 17.20 12.80 -0.51
CA LYS A 444 17.23 13.86 0.51
C LYS A 444 16.60 15.14 -0.02
N GLY A 445 15.88 15.85 0.86
CA GLY A 445 15.24 17.13 0.55
C GLY A 445 13.80 17.01 0.01
N VAL A 446 13.22 15.81 0.01
CA VAL A 446 11.79 15.59 -0.27
C VAL A 446 11.13 15.06 0.99
N PHE A 447 10.17 15.81 1.51
CA PHE A 447 9.45 15.52 2.76
C PHE A 447 7.95 15.58 2.53
N THR A 448 7.25 14.55 2.97
CA THR A 448 5.80 14.38 2.86
C THR A 448 5.28 13.60 4.06
N LEU A 449 4.00 13.78 4.40
CA LEU A 449 3.25 12.90 5.29
C LEU A 449 2.31 11.96 4.51
N GLY A 450 2.40 11.95 3.19
CA GLY A 450 1.71 11.00 2.33
C GLY A 450 2.49 9.70 2.16
N ALA A 451 2.17 8.97 1.09
CA ALA A 451 2.71 7.64 0.82
C ALA A 451 4.23 7.55 0.98
N ARG A 452 4.70 6.48 1.64
CA ARG A 452 6.10 6.10 1.93
C ARG A 452 6.74 6.75 3.15
N ALA A 453 6.11 7.75 3.79
CA ALA A 453 6.61 8.36 5.00
C ALA A 453 5.56 8.49 6.12
N ASP A 454 4.29 8.43 5.77
CA ASP A 454 3.09 8.61 6.61
C ASP A 454 3.15 7.86 7.94
N SER A 455 3.09 6.55 7.94
CA SER A 455 3.03 5.72 9.14
C SER A 455 4.31 5.71 9.99
N TYR A 456 5.45 6.25 9.49
CA TYR A 456 6.60 6.53 10.36
C TYR A 456 6.20 7.47 11.51
N TYR A 457 5.52 8.57 11.18
CA TYR A 457 5.11 9.56 12.17
C TYR A 457 4.03 9.02 13.12
N GLU A 458 3.16 8.19 12.60
CA GLU A 458 2.14 7.48 13.36
C GLU A 458 2.77 6.51 14.37
N TYR A 459 3.71 5.66 13.90
CA TYR A 459 4.33 4.63 14.73
C TYR A 459 5.31 5.18 15.78
N LEU A 460 5.86 6.37 15.62
CA LEU A 460 6.61 7.03 16.68
C LEU A 460 5.75 7.17 17.95
N LEU A 461 4.52 7.70 17.79
CA LEU A 461 3.59 7.86 18.91
C LEU A 461 3.05 6.50 19.40
N LYS A 462 2.60 5.65 18.48
CA LYS A 462 1.93 4.39 18.83
C LYS A 462 2.86 3.39 19.51
N GLN A 463 4.14 3.31 19.13
CA GLN A 463 5.14 2.51 19.83
C GLN A 463 5.40 3.04 21.26
N TRP A 464 5.51 4.35 21.42
CA TRP A 464 5.66 4.97 22.74
C TRP A 464 4.47 4.64 23.65
N ILE A 465 3.24 4.70 23.13
CA ILE A 465 2.03 4.33 23.89
C ILE A 465 2.05 2.83 24.22
N GLN A 466 2.30 1.95 23.22
CA GLN A 466 2.37 0.50 23.42
C GLN A 466 3.37 0.11 24.51
N GLY A 467 4.56 0.75 24.52
CA GLY A 467 5.64 0.52 25.47
C GLY A 467 5.43 1.14 26.87
N GLY A 468 4.19 1.60 27.18
CA GLY A 468 3.86 2.19 28.46
C GLY A 468 4.51 3.56 28.71
N LYS A 469 4.81 4.29 27.65
CA LYS A 469 5.36 5.67 27.66
C LYS A 469 6.75 5.76 28.30
N THR A 470 7.61 4.78 28.02
CA THR A 470 8.95 4.67 28.65
C THR A 470 10.12 4.92 27.69
N GLU A 471 9.85 5.06 26.38
CA GLU A 471 10.86 5.15 25.33
C GLU A 471 11.01 6.61 24.87
N ASP A 472 11.92 7.35 25.50
CA ASP A 472 12.10 8.79 25.30
C ASP A 472 12.53 9.15 23.86
N ASP A 473 13.37 8.33 23.22
CA ASP A 473 13.83 8.54 21.83
C ASP A 473 12.63 8.61 20.84
N LEU A 474 11.61 7.78 21.05
CA LEU A 474 10.39 7.76 20.19
C LEU A 474 9.55 9.02 20.41
N LEU A 475 9.40 9.44 21.67
CA LEU A 475 8.68 10.67 22.02
C LEU A 475 9.39 11.91 21.47
N GLU A 476 10.72 11.98 21.60
CA GLU A 476 11.53 13.07 21.08
C GLU A 476 11.38 13.20 19.55
N ASP A 477 11.55 12.09 18.81
CA ASP A 477 11.39 12.07 17.35
C ASP A 477 9.97 12.48 16.94
N TYR A 478 8.93 12.05 17.68
CA TYR A 478 7.54 12.43 17.41
C TYR A 478 7.32 13.94 17.60
N LEU A 479 7.75 14.50 18.74
CA LEU A 479 7.55 15.92 19.03
C LEU A 479 8.32 16.81 18.04
N GLN A 480 9.57 16.45 17.72
CA GLN A 480 10.35 17.15 16.70
C GLN A 480 9.68 17.08 15.32
N ALA A 481 9.11 15.92 14.97
CA ALA A 481 8.41 15.76 13.70
C ALA A 481 7.15 16.64 13.62
N VAL A 482 6.34 16.71 14.68
CA VAL A 482 5.15 17.57 14.71
C VAL A 482 5.54 19.05 14.59
N ASP A 483 6.61 19.49 15.27
CA ASP A 483 7.14 20.85 15.11
C ASP A 483 7.61 21.10 13.67
N GLY A 484 8.30 20.14 13.07
CA GLY A 484 8.73 20.22 11.67
C GLY A 484 7.56 20.31 10.69
N VAL A 485 6.51 19.53 10.92
CA VAL A 485 5.25 19.59 10.14
C VAL A 485 4.65 20.99 10.20
N ARG A 486 4.49 21.54 11.42
CA ARG A 486 3.95 22.89 11.62
C ARG A 486 4.78 23.96 10.90
N LYS A 487 6.08 23.89 11.04
CA LYS A 487 7.03 24.88 10.49
C LYS A 487 7.10 24.83 8.97
N HIS A 488 7.17 23.65 8.39
CA HIS A 488 7.51 23.47 6.98
C HIS A 488 6.34 23.09 6.09
N LEU A 489 5.40 22.29 6.58
CA LEU A 489 4.38 21.66 5.75
C LEU A 489 2.96 22.21 5.97
N VAL A 490 2.65 22.79 7.12
CA VAL A 490 1.33 23.38 7.39
C VAL A 490 1.20 24.74 6.71
N ARG A 491 0.13 24.92 5.94
CA ARG A 491 -0.26 26.20 5.32
C ARG A 491 -1.78 26.34 5.37
N GLN A 492 -2.25 27.51 4.99
CA GLN A 492 -3.70 27.80 4.83
C GLN A 492 -4.01 28.12 3.39
N THR A 493 -5.19 27.70 2.94
CA THR A 493 -5.72 28.08 1.64
C THR A 493 -5.98 29.60 1.56
N GLY A 494 -6.02 30.12 0.35
CA GLY A 494 -6.33 31.53 0.10
C GLY A 494 -7.80 31.87 0.35
N PRO A 495 -8.77 31.09 -0.18
CA PRO A 495 -10.20 31.41 -0.07
C PRO A 495 -10.73 31.33 1.37
N SER A 496 -10.90 30.13 1.93
CA SER A 496 -11.57 29.92 3.22
C SER A 496 -10.63 29.73 4.41
N LYS A 497 -9.31 29.84 4.20
CA LYS A 497 -8.28 29.63 5.24
C LYS A 497 -8.29 28.22 5.84
N LEU A 498 -8.60 27.19 5.04
CA LEU A 498 -8.47 25.80 5.47
C LEU A 498 -7.00 25.47 5.76
N THR A 499 -6.75 24.91 6.94
CA THR A 499 -5.40 24.48 7.33
C THR A 499 -5.10 23.11 6.75
N PHE A 500 -4.03 22.96 5.97
CA PHE A 500 -3.64 21.71 5.32
C PHE A 500 -2.15 21.42 5.45
N VAL A 501 -1.77 20.19 5.19
CA VAL A 501 -0.37 19.73 5.17
C VAL A 501 0.05 19.49 3.73
N GLY A 502 0.99 20.30 3.23
CA GLY A 502 1.56 20.10 1.91
C GLY A 502 2.84 19.27 1.94
N GLU A 503 3.59 19.32 0.84
CA GLU A 503 4.86 18.62 0.68
C GLU A 503 6.00 19.63 0.50
N LEU A 504 7.22 19.22 0.83
CA LEU A 504 8.43 20.00 0.56
C LEU A 504 9.33 19.21 -0.38
N SER A 505 9.73 19.83 -1.49
CA SER A 505 10.68 19.25 -2.44
C SER A 505 11.82 20.24 -2.69
N HIS A 506 13.03 19.90 -2.21
CA HIS A 506 14.22 20.73 -2.33
C HIS A 506 13.97 22.20 -1.92
N SER A 507 13.36 22.39 -0.75
CA SER A 507 12.95 23.69 -0.18
C SER A 507 11.80 24.39 -0.92
N ARG A 508 11.23 23.80 -1.95
CA ARG A 508 10.05 24.31 -2.63
C ARG A 508 8.79 23.65 -2.03
N PHE A 509 7.89 24.48 -1.51
CA PHE A 509 6.60 24.00 -1.01
C PHE A 509 5.67 23.63 -2.17
N ASN A 510 5.00 22.49 -2.05
CA ASN A 510 3.98 22.01 -2.98
C ASN A 510 2.66 21.87 -2.22
N PRO A 511 1.58 22.60 -2.60
CA PRO A 511 0.30 22.54 -1.91
C PRO A 511 -0.52 21.31 -2.33
N LYS A 512 0.10 20.13 -2.29
CA LYS A 512 -0.48 18.83 -2.61
C LYS A 512 -0.62 18.02 -1.32
N MET A 513 -1.74 17.34 -1.13
CA MET A 513 -1.99 16.45 0.00
C MET A 513 -2.63 15.17 -0.48
N ASP A 514 -2.05 14.02 -0.10
CA ASP A 514 -2.65 12.70 -0.30
C ASP A 514 -3.78 12.51 0.74
N HIS A 515 -4.82 11.72 0.40
CA HIS A 515 -5.86 11.33 1.36
C HIS A 515 -5.26 10.65 2.59
N LEU A 516 -4.19 9.88 2.40
CA LEU A 516 -3.43 9.22 3.47
C LEU A 516 -3.10 10.15 4.64
N VAL A 517 -2.79 11.43 4.37
CA VAL A 517 -2.44 12.42 5.41
C VAL A 517 -3.57 12.63 6.43
N CYS A 518 -4.79 12.23 6.09
CA CYS A 518 -5.95 12.34 7.00
C CYS A 518 -5.91 11.37 8.20
N PHE A 519 -4.87 10.52 8.33
CA PHE A 519 -4.55 9.84 9.59
C PHE A 519 -4.07 10.83 10.68
N LEU A 520 -3.43 11.93 10.27
CA LEU A 520 -2.72 12.84 11.17
C LEU A 520 -3.62 13.51 12.22
N PRO A 521 -4.85 14.01 11.91
CA PRO A 521 -5.75 14.53 12.94
C PRO A 521 -5.99 13.55 14.08
N GLY A 522 -6.23 12.27 13.76
CA GLY A 522 -6.42 11.20 14.76
C GLY A 522 -5.16 10.96 15.60
N THR A 523 -4.00 10.91 14.96
CA THR A 523 -2.70 10.74 15.66
C THR A 523 -2.38 11.90 16.59
N LEU A 524 -2.61 13.15 16.16
CA LEU A 524 -2.43 14.33 17.00
C LEU A 524 -3.39 14.33 18.20
N ALA A 525 -4.65 13.99 17.98
CA ALA A 525 -5.66 13.88 19.04
C ALA A 525 -5.31 12.77 20.04
N LEU A 526 -4.81 11.62 19.55
CA LEU A 526 -4.32 10.52 20.39
C LEU A 526 -3.12 10.96 21.24
N GLY A 527 -2.19 11.72 20.66
CA GLY A 527 -1.06 12.31 21.40
C GLY A 527 -1.51 13.23 22.52
N ALA A 528 -2.41 14.18 22.23
CA ALA A 528 -2.98 15.10 23.21
C ALA A 528 -3.71 14.36 24.35
N HIS A 529 -4.50 13.32 24.01
CA HIS A 529 -5.16 12.46 25.01
C HIS A 529 -4.14 11.76 25.94
N ASN A 530 -2.99 11.39 25.41
CA ASN A 530 -1.92 10.74 26.15
C ASN A 530 -0.99 11.69 26.92
N GLY A 531 -1.37 12.98 27.03
CA GLY A 531 -0.70 13.98 27.84
C GLY A 531 0.34 14.83 27.10
N LEU A 532 0.39 14.76 25.76
CA LEU A 532 1.25 15.62 24.94
C LEU A 532 0.64 17.03 24.80
N PRO A 533 1.38 18.03 24.26
CA PRO A 533 0.93 19.42 24.20
C PRO A 533 -0.47 19.60 23.62
N GLY A 534 -1.29 20.43 24.31
CA GLY A 534 -2.70 20.63 23.94
C GLY A 534 -2.93 21.27 22.57
N ASP A 535 -1.96 22.01 22.06
CA ASP A 535 -1.99 22.61 20.73
C ASP A 535 -1.90 21.56 19.59
N HIS A 536 -1.55 20.29 19.91
CA HIS A 536 -1.74 19.16 18.98
C HIS A 536 -3.22 18.94 18.69
N MET A 537 -4.10 19.05 19.71
CA MET A 537 -5.55 18.96 19.50
C MET A 537 -6.08 20.12 18.66
N ASP A 538 -5.57 21.34 18.84
CA ASP A 538 -5.99 22.50 18.04
C ASP A 538 -5.63 22.30 16.56
N LEU A 539 -4.47 21.75 16.27
CA LEU A 539 -4.08 21.40 14.90
C LEU A 539 -4.92 20.24 14.35
N ALA A 540 -5.22 19.23 15.18
CA ALA A 540 -6.07 18.10 14.79
C ALA A 540 -7.46 18.56 14.35
N VAL A 541 -8.10 19.48 15.12
CA VAL A 541 -9.41 20.04 14.76
C VAL A 541 -9.37 20.75 13.42
N GLN A 542 -8.34 21.55 13.15
CA GLN A 542 -8.20 22.29 11.90
C GLN A 542 -7.98 21.37 10.70
N LEU A 543 -7.13 20.35 10.85
CA LEU A 543 -6.87 19.39 9.79
C LEU A 543 -8.05 18.45 9.54
N MET A 544 -8.80 18.10 10.60
CA MET A 544 -10.01 17.28 10.45
C MET A 544 -11.09 17.98 9.61
N GLU A 545 -11.25 19.30 9.79
CA GLU A 545 -12.12 20.11 8.94
C GLU A 545 -11.70 19.99 7.47
N THR A 546 -10.40 20.11 7.20
CA THR A 546 -9.87 20.02 5.83
C THR A 546 -10.11 18.63 5.23
N CYS A 547 -9.89 17.55 5.98
CA CYS A 547 -10.18 16.19 5.53
C CYS A 547 -11.68 16.01 5.24
N HIS A 548 -12.58 16.59 6.04
CA HIS A 548 -14.01 16.60 5.74
C HIS A 548 -14.31 17.37 4.45
N GLN A 549 -13.67 18.52 4.23
CA GLN A 549 -13.85 19.31 3.02
C GLN A 549 -13.39 18.59 1.74
N MET A 550 -12.41 17.68 1.84
CA MET A 550 -11.99 16.83 0.72
C MET A 550 -13.10 15.88 0.25
N TYR A 551 -14.04 15.52 1.11
CA TYR A 551 -15.26 14.78 0.77
C TYR A 551 -16.38 15.72 0.32
N LYS A 552 -16.68 16.71 1.15
CA LYS A 552 -17.86 17.58 0.99
C LYS A 552 -17.85 18.43 -0.29
N GLN A 553 -16.67 18.81 -0.78
CA GLN A 553 -16.54 19.60 -2.01
C GLN A 553 -16.58 18.73 -3.28
N MET A 554 -16.73 17.41 -3.15
CA MET A 554 -16.89 16.51 -4.30
C MET A 554 -18.37 16.20 -4.56
N GLU A 555 -18.75 16.09 -5.81
CA GLU A 555 -20.13 15.86 -6.26
C GLU A 555 -20.68 14.50 -5.80
N THR A 556 -19.81 13.49 -5.59
CA THR A 556 -20.20 12.20 -5.01
C THR A 556 -20.19 12.21 -3.47
N GLY A 557 -19.65 13.23 -2.83
CA GLY A 557 -19.38 13.21 -1.40
C GLY A 557 -18.28 12.23 -0.99
N LEU A 558 -17.42 11.77 -1.92
CA LEU A 558 -16.26 10.92 -1.67
C LEU A 558 -14.97 11.67 -2.01
N SER A 559 -13.93 11.51 -1.18
CA SER A 559 -12.64 12.15 -1.40
C SER A 559 -11.87 11.52 -2.55
N PRO A 560 -11.17 12.31 -3.37
CA PRO A 560 -10.15 11.79 -4.27
C PRO A 560 -8.90 11.35 -3.51
N GLU A 561 -8.01 10.57 -4.18
CA GLU A 561 -6.73 10.14 -3.60
C GLU A 561 -5.75 11.28 -3.35
N ILE A 562 -5.78 12.31 -4.18
CA ILE A 562 -4.88 13.46 -4.09
C ILE A 562 -5.65 14.74 -4.34
N VAL A 563 -5.45 15.72 -3.48
CA VAL A 563 -5.95 17.09 -3.65
C VAL A 563 -4.81 18.08 -3.77
N HIS A 564 -5.08 19.18 -4.46
CA HIS A 564 -4.23 20.36 -4.51
C HIS A 564 -4.97 21.53 -3.90
N PHE A 565 -4.29 22.35 -3.12
CA PHE A 565 -4.91 23.48 -2.41
C PHE A 565 -4.58 24.80 -3.07
N ASN A 566 -5.60 25.66 -3.18
CA ASN A 566 -5.46 27.00 -3.72
C ASN A 566 -4.85 27.94 -2.67
N LEU A 567 -3.68 28.50 -2.94
CA LEU A 567 -3.01 29.45 -2.06
C LEU A 567 -3.39 30.92 -2.35
N GLN A 568 -4.08 31.18 -3.44
CA GLN A 568 -4.44 32.55 -3.84
C GLN A 568 -5.74 32.97 -3.16
N ALA A 569 -5.77 34.18 -2.62
CA ALA A 569 -6.98 34.77 -2.03
C ALA A 569 -7.90 35.33 -3.14
N ASN A 570 -8.46 34.43 -3.94
CA ASN A 570 -9.46 34.73 -4.98
C ASN A 570 -10.75 33.94 -4.68
N ASP A 571 -11.81 34.20 -5.45
CA ASP A 571 -13.12 33.55 -5.30
C ASP A 571 -13.14 32.09 -5.79
N GLY A 572 -11.99 31.45 -5.89
CA GLY A 572 -11.86 30.05 -6.31
C GLY A 572 -12.14 29.07 -5.19
N ASN A 573 -12.28 27.78 -5.53
CA ASN A 573 -12.42 26.69 -4.57
C ASN A 573 -11.10 26.48 -3.81
N ASP A 574 -11.18 26.08 -2.55
CA ASP A 574 -10.01 25.70 -1.75
C ASP A 574 -9.34 24.44 -2.28
N VAL A 575 -10.15 23.47 -2.71
CA VAL A 575 -9.74 22.14 -3.17
C VAL A 575 -9.79 22.07 -4.69
N VAL A 576 -8.67 21.68 -5.29
CA VAL A 576 -8.52 21.46 -6.73
C VAL A 576 -8.09 20.01 -6.98
N VAL A 577 -8.85 19.29 -7.80
CA VAL A 577 -8.60 17.88 -8.13
C VAL A 577 -8.19 17.74 -9.57
N LYS A 578 -6.97 17.26 -9.82
CA LYS A 578 -6.49 16.99 -11.17
C LYS A 578 -7.15 15.74 -11.78
N PRO A 579 -7.28 15.64 -13.10
CA PRO A 579 -7.93 14.48 -13.74
C PRO A 579 -7.35 13.12 -13.34
N ALA A 580 -6.04 13.01 -13.14
CA ALA A 580 -5.38 11.77 -12.76
C ALA A 580 -5.63 11.37 -11.29
N ASP A 581 -6.06 12.30 -10.44
CA ASP A 581 -6.12 12.15 -8.99
C ASP A 581 -7.56 11.89 -8.49
N ARG A 582 -8.56 11.86 -9.39
CA ARG A 582 -10.01 11.85 -9.11
C ARG A 582 -10.58 10.55 -8.54
N HIS A 583 -9.77 9.52 -8.44
CA HIS A 583 -10.23 8.20 -8.01
C HIS A 583 -10.36 8.12 -6.48
N ASN A 584 -11.25 7.24 -6.00
CA ASN A 584 -11.41 6.89 -4.60
C ASN A 584 -11.22 5.39 -4.44
N LEU A 585 -10.46 4.99 -3.42
CA LEU A 585 -10.09 3.60 -3.15
C LEU A 585 -10.73 3.02 -1.88
N LEU A 586 -11.85 3.57 -1.41
CA LEU A 586 -12.56 3.11 -0.20
C LEU A 586 -11.74 3.31 1.11
N ARG A 587 -10.87 4.31 1.16
CA ARG A 587 -9.87 4.51 2.22
C ARG A 587 -10.43 4.87 3.60
N PRO A 588 -9.72 4.45 4.68
CA PRO A 588 -10.14 4.61 6.06
C PRO A 588 -9.68 5.90 6.76
N GLU A 589 -8.58 6.56 6.34
CA GLU A 589 -7.81 7.50 7.19
C GLU A 589 -8.65 8.69 7.72
N THR A 590 -9.61 9.17 6.92
CA THR A 590 -10.55 10.21 7.40
C THR A 590 -11.50 9.68 8.46
N VAL A 591 -12.03 8.47 8.27
CA VAL A 591 -12.97 7.86 9.23
C VAL A 591 -12.23 7.45 10.51
N GLU A 592 -11.01 6.96 10.42
CA GLU A 592 -10.11 6.76 11.55
C GLU A 592 -9.99 8.03 12.40
N SER A 593 -9.63 9.14 11.75
CA SER A 593 -9.50 10.42 12.46
C SER A 593 -10.83 10.90 13.05
N LEU A 594 -11.97 10.72 12.35
CA LEU A 594 -13.30 11.03 12.90
C LEU A 594 -13.59 10.23 14.18
N PHE A 595 -13.21 8.94 14.19
CA PHE A 595 -13.35 8.09 15.38
C PHE A 595 -12.55 8.63 16.57
N TYR A 596 -11.26 8.95 16.41
CA TYR A 596 -10.44 9.51 17.47
C TYR A 596 -10.98 10.87 17.94
N MET A 597 -11.32 11.76 16.99
CA MET A 597 -11.84 13.08 17.31
C MET A 597 -13.15 12.99 18.11
N TYR A 598 -14.08 12.11 17.71
CA TYR A 598 -15.30 11.89 18.49
C TYR A 598 -15.02 11.31 19.87
N ARG A 599 -14.16 10.29 19.96
CA ARG A 599 -13.83 9.65 21.25
C ARG A 599 -13.30 10.64 22.28
N PHE A 600 -12.46 11.59 21.87
CA PHE A 600 -11.82 12.54 22.79
C PHE A 600 -12.60 13.82 23.00
N THR A 601 -13.33 14.33 22.03
CA THR A 601 -14.06 15.60 22.14
C THR A 601 -15.54 15.45 22.47
N LYS A 602 -16.14 14.29 22.13
CA LYS A 602 -17.59 14.02 22.18
C LYS A 602 -18.43 14.96 21.30
N ASP A 603 -17.83 15.66 20.35
CA ASP A 603 -18.52 16.51 19.39
C ASP A 603 -19.21 15.65 18.32
N THR A 604 -20.53 15.67 18.32
CA THR A 604 -21.38 14.82 17.44
C THR A 604 -21.23 15.13 15.96
N LYS A 605 -20.69 16.31 15.60
CA LYS A 605 -20.41 16.65 14.20
C LYS A 605 -19.56 15.61 13.49
N TYR A 606 -18.60 14.98 14.20
CA TYR A 606 -17.73 13.95 13.63
C TYR A 606 -18.51 12.68 13.25
N ARG A 607 -19.54 12.33 14.04
CA ARG A 607 -20.47 11.26 13.67
C ARG A 607 -21.33 11.60 12.48
N ASP A 608 -21.77 12.84 12.38
CA ASP A 608 -22.61 13.29 11.26
C ASP A 608 -21.80 13.31 9.96
N TRP A 609 -20.55 13.77 9.99
CA TRP A 609 -19.63 13.69 8.86
C TRP A 609 -19.35 12.25 8.43
N GLY A 610 -19.10 11.36 9.40
CA GLY A 610 -18.93 9.93 9.12
C GLY A 610 -20.19 9.32 8.49
N TRP A 611 -21.37 9.71 8.94
CA TRP A 611 -22.63 9.24 8.36
C TRP A 611 -22.82 9.68 6.90
N GLU A 612 -22.52 10.94 6.59
CA GLU A 612 -22.54 11.46 5.21
C GLU A 612 -21.59 10.66 4.30
N ILE A 613 -20.39 10.33 4.78
CA ILE A 613 -19.40 9.55 4.03
C ILE A 613 -19.88 8.10 3.80
N LEU A 614 -20.45 7.43 4.81
CA LEU A 614 -20.99 6.08 4.67
C LEU A 614 -22.13 6.04 3.65
N GLN A 615 -23.03 7.04 3.67
CA GLN A 615 -24.09 7.15 2.68
C GLN A 615 -23.53 7.33 1.26
N SER A 616 -22.46 8.12 1.10
CA SER A 616 -21.78 8.30 -0.19
C SER A 616 -21.15 7.00 -0.69
N PHE A 617 -20.52 6.19 0.17
CA PHE A 617 -20.05 4.86 -0.20
C PHE A 617 -21.23 3.97 -0.65
N ASN A 618 -22.35 3.94 0.08
CA ASN A 618 -23.50 3.15 -0.28
C ASN A 618 -24.11 3.57 -1.62
N ASN A 619 -24.11 4.88 -1.93
CA ASN A 619 -24.71 5.41 -3.15
C ASN A 619 -23.86 5.17 -4.41
N TYR A 620 -22.52 5.28 -4.29
CA TYR A 620 -21.63 5.35 -5.47
C TYR A 620 -20.69 4.17 -5.63
N THR A 621 -20.50 3.32 -4.60
CA THR A 621 -19.53 2.24 -4.63
C THR A 621 -20.12 0.85 -4.38
N LYS A 622 -21.36 0.76 -3.88
CA LYS A 622 -22.04 -0.51 -3.59
C LYS A 622 -22.43 -1.23 -4.89
N VAL A 623 -22.07 -2.52 -4.99
CA VAL A 623 -22.36 -3.35 -6.17
C VAL A 623 -23.58 -4.23 -5.90
N PRO A 624 -24.63 -4.26 -6.76
CA PRO A 624 -25.90 -4.95 -6.47
C PRO A 624 -25.79 -6.45 -6.16
N GLY A 625 -24.74 -7.13 -6.63
CA GLY A 625 -24.54 -8.57 -6.40
C GLY A 625 -23.85 -8.92 -5.07
N GLY A 626 -23.32 -7.93 -4.40
CA GLY A 626 -22.44 -8.05 -3.21
C GLY A 626 -21.09 -7.37 -3.46
N GLY A 627 -20.52 -6.82 -2.40
CA GLY A 627 -19.26 -6.08 -2.48
C GLY A 627 -19.43 -4.57 -2.73
N TYR A 628 -18.32 -3.88 -2.58
CA TYR A 628 -18.13 -2.46 -2.91
C TYR A 628 -16.98 -2.34 -3.90
N THR A 629 -16.94 -1.29 -4.71
CA THR A 629 -15.87 -1.09 -5.69
C THR A 629 -15.25 0.28 -5.57
N SER A 630 -13.94 0.36 -5.68
CA SER A 630 -13.23 1.60 -5.93
C SER A 630 -13.75 2.27 -7.21
N ILE A 631 -13.73 3.61 -7.27
CA ILE A 631 -14.22 4.39 -8.41
C ILE A 631 -13.13 5.27 -9.02
N ASN A 632 -13.27 5.60 -10.29
CA ASN A 632 -12.29 6.39 -11.04
C ASN A 632 -12.50 7.91 -10.92
N ASN A 633 -13.73 8.36 -10.63
CA ASN A 633 -14.06 9.79 -10.71
C ASN A 633 -15.08 10.20 -9.65
N VAL A 634 -14.61 10.83 -8.57
CA VAL A 634 -15.43 11.37 -7.50
C VAL A 634 -16.20 12.65 -7.91
N ARG A 635 -15.87 13.24 -9.06
CA ARG A 635 -16.48 14.47 -9.59
C ARG A 635 -17.67 14.20 -10.52
N ASP A 636 -18.00 12.95 -10.82
CA ASP A 636 -19.07 12.59 -11.74
C ASP A 636 -20.01 11.56 -11.09
N PRO A 637 -21.06 12.02 -10.41
CA PRO A 637 -22.03 11.14 -9.75
C PRO A 637 -22.88 10.31 -10.72
N LEU A 638 -22.98 10.71 -11.99
CA LEU A 638 -23.71 9.95 -13.01
C LEU A 638 -22.86 8.83 -13.61
N ASN A 639 -21.52 9.00 -13.65
CA ASN A 639 -20.59 8.00 -14.16
C ASN A 639 -19.31 7.97 -13.32
N PRO A 640 -19.36 7.46 -12.08
CA PRO A 640 -18.19 7.39 -11.20
C PRO A 640 -17.10 6.46 -11.69
N GLY A 641 -17.38 5.59 -12.68
CA GLY A 641 -16.42 4.69 -13.30
C GLY A 641 -15.87 3.63 -12.33
N PRO A 642 -16.64 2.57 -12.05
CA PRO A 642 -16.19 1.53 -11.13
C PRO A 642 -14.92 0.82 -11.60
N ARG A 643 -14.01 0.47 -10.66
CA ARG A 643 -12.68 -0.09 -10.95
C ARG A 643 -12.59 -1.61 -10.85
N ASP A 644 -13.69 -2.26 -10.48
CA ASP A 644 -13.74 -3.71 -10.27
C ASP A 644 -12.72 -4.21 -9.25
N LYS A 645 -12.63 -3.53 -8.12
CA LYS A 645 -11.76 -3.88 -7.00
C LYS A 645 -12.35 -3.41 -5.69
N MET A 646 -12.47 -4.31 -4.74
CA MET A 646 -12.71 -4.01 -3.33
C MET A 646 -11.41 -4.22 -2.56
N GLU A 647 -10.94 -3.16 -1.95
CA GLU A 647 -9.71 -3.19 -1.15
C GLU A 647 -9.95 -3.91 0.17
N SER A 648 -8.98 -4.72 0.68
CA SER A 648 -9.14 -5.49 1.92
C SER A 648 -9.40 -4.58 3.12
N PHE A 649 -8.77 -3.42 3.16
CA PHE A 649 -8.94 -2.44 4.24
C PHE A 649 -10.35 -1.83 4.30
N PHE A 650 -11.20 -1.99 3.28
CA PHE A 650 -12.58 -1.54 3.40
C PHE A 650 -13.33 -2.31 4.49
N LEU A 651 -13.13 -3.63 4.55
CA LEU A 651 -13.65 -4.50 5.62
C LEU A 651 -12.77 -4.44 6.87
N GLY A 652 -11.45 -4.43 6.69
CA GLY A 652 -10.49 -4.44 7.79
C GLY A 652 -10.46 -3.16 8.61
N GLU A 653 -10.62 -1.99 7.97
CA GLU A 653 -10.46 -0.69 8.59
C GLU A 653 -11.68 0.21 8.46
N THR A 654 -12.08 0.55 7.22
CA THR A 654 -13.08 1.59 6.96
C THR A 654 -14.39 1.30 7.68
N LEU A 655 -14.93 0.09 7.56
CA LEU A 655 -16.16 -0.31 8.24
C LEU A 655 -15.97 -0.51 9.74
N LYS A 656 -14.79 -0.95 10.19
CA LYS A 656 -14.44 -1.03 11.61
C LYS A 656 -14.49 0.36 12.26
N TYR A 657 -13.84 1.34 11.67
CA TYR A 657 -13.83 2.71 12.20
C TYR A 657 -15.20 3.37 12.15
N PHE A 658 -16.04 3.11 11.13
CA PHE A 658 -17.44 3.56 11.16
C PHE A 658 -18.22 2.95 12.33
N TYR A 659 -18.06 1.65 12.59
CA TYR A 659 -18.74 1.00 13.71
C TYR A 659 -18.31 1.60 15.04
N LEU A 660 -17.01 1.76 15.25
CA LEU A 660 -16.46 2.36 16.47
C LEU A 660 -16.83 3.84 16.64
N LEU A 661 -16.97 4.58 15.54
CA LEU A 661 -17.41 5.98 15.55
C LEU A 661 -18.87 6.11 15.99
N PHE A 662 -19.73 5.21 15.54
CA PHE A 662 -21.15 5.25 15.87
C PHE A 662 -21.51 4.53 17.17
N SER A 663 -20.63 3.71 17.73
CA SER A 663 -20.83 3.05 19.02
C SER A 663 -20.83 4.06 20.18
N ASP A 664 -21.82 3.92 21.07
CA ASP A 664 -21.89 4.66 22.33
C ASP A 664 -21.11 4.02 23.47
N ASP A 665 -20.66 2.76 23.27
CA ASP A 665 -19.85 2.03 24.25
C ASP A 665 -18.37 2.39 24.16
N PRO A 666 -17.82 3.16 25.11
CA PRO A 666 -16.39 3.51 25.11
C PRO A 666 -15.50 2.31 25.47
N GLU A 667 -16.04 1.30 26.14
CA GLU A 667 -15.29 0.12 26.58
C GLU A 667 -15.27 -1.01 25.53
N LEU A 668 -16.03 -0.89 24.45
CA LEU A 668 -15.98 -1.84 23.34
C LEU A 668 -14.56 -2.07 22.85
N LEU A 669 -13.80 -0.97 22.69
CA LEU A 669 -12.34 -0.95 22.53
C LEU A 669 -11.81 0.30 23.25
N SER A 670 -11.30 0.11 24.48
CA SER A 670 -10.75 1.20 25.27
C SER A 670 -9.37 1.61 24.76
N LEU A 671 -9.21 2.90 24.43
CA LEU A 671 -7.93 3.49 23.98
C LEU A 671 -6.89 3.62 25.09
N ASP A 672 -7.25 3.34 26.34
CA ASP A 672 -6.33 3.19 27.47
C ASP A 672 -5.74 1.78 27.59
N LYS A 673 -6.35 0.80 26.90
CA LYS A 673 -5.95 -0.63 26.95
C LYS A 673 -5.31 -1.09 25.64
N TYR A 674 -5.70 -0.47 24.53
CA TYR A 674 -5.32 -0.88 23.18
C TYR A 674 -4.83 0.29 22.35
N VAL A 675 -3.90 -0.01 21.45
CA VAL A 675 -3.45 0.85 20.37
C VAL A 675 -3.76 0.15 19.03
N PHE A 676 -4.23 0.90 18.04
CA PHE A 676 -4.43 0.39 16.69
C PHE A 676 -3.13 0.49 15.89
N ASN A 677 -2.80 -0.57 15.15
CA ASN A 677 -1.74 -0.46 14.15
C ASN A 677 -2.22 0.38 12.94
N THR A 678 -1.40 0.51 11.92
CA THR A 678 -1.72 1.32 10.73
C THR A 678 -2.72 0.65 9.78
N GLU A 679 -3.22 -0.57 10.11
CA GLU A 679 -4.27 -1.29 9.41
C GLU A 679 -5.48 -1.58 10.34
N ALA A 680 -5.64 -0.73 11.37
CA ALA A 680 -6.73 -0.81 12.35
C ALA A 680 -6.82 -2.12 13.16
N HIS A 681 -5.75 -2.91 13.25
CA HIS A 681 -5.69 -4.07 14.11
C HIS A 681 -5.27 -3.67 15.53
N VAL A 682 -5.96 -4.19 16.55
CA VAL A 682 -5.76 -3.77 17.93
C VAL A 682 -4.70 -4.59 18.64
N LEU A 683 -3.75 -3.91 19.28
CA LEU A 683 -2.70 -4.49 20.07
C LEU A 683 -2.71 -3.91 21.50
N PRO A 684 -2.38 -4.68 22.55
CA PRO A 684 -2.46 -4.20 23.92
C PRO A 684 -1.38 -3.17 24.22
N ILE A 685 -1.73 -2.18 25.05
CA ILE A 685 -0.78 -1.29 25.71
C ILE A 685 -0.16 -2.05 26.88
N TRP A 686 1.16 -2.10 26.95
CA TRP A 686 1.86 -2.83 27.98
C TRP A 686 1.83 -2.09 29.32
N PRO A 687 1.74 -2.80 30.45
CA PRO A 687 1.80 -2.16 31.74
C PRO A 687 3.12 -1.40 31.89
N SER A 688 3.03 -0.14 32.37
CA SER A 688 4.24 0.59 32.75
C SER A 688 4.97 -0.19 33.83
N ALA A 689 6.29 -0.28 33.74
CA ALA A 689 7.08 -0.86 34.81
C ALA A 689 6.76 -0.13 36.14
N PRO A 690 6.59 -0.82 37.27
CA PRO A 690 6.39 -0.16 38.54
C PRO A 690 7.56 0.78 38.81
N LYS A 691 7.25 2.08 39.03
CA LYS A 691 8.25 3.13 39.36
C LYS A 691 8.90 2.84 40.69
#